data_d6656b67cd22ebfac119dd017ae5caa9
#
_entry.id   d6656b67cd22ebfac119dd017ae5caa9
#
_cell.length_a   1.000
_cell.length_b   1.000
_cell.length_c   1.000
_cell.angle_alpha   90.00
_cell.angle_beta   90.00
_cell.angle_gamma   90.00
#
_symmetry.space_group_name_H-M   'P 1'
#
loop_
_entity.id
_entity.type
_entity.pdbx_description
1 polymer ?
#
loop_
_entity_poly.entity_id
_entity_poly.type
_entity_poly.pdbx_seq_one_letter_code
_entity_poly.pdbx_strand_id
1 'polypeptide(L)'
;MGIFSIASQHIRFAVKLACAIVLALFVGFHFQLATPRWAVLTAAIVAAGPAFAAGGEPYSGAIRYRGMLRIIGTFIGCIAALTIIILMIRTPLLMLIVCCIWAGFCTWVSSLVKVENSYAWGLAGYTALIIIITIQSEPLLAPQFAVERCSEIVIGIVCAIVADLLFSPRSIKQEVDRELDALIVAQYQLMQLCIKHGDSEEVDKAWSALVRRTQALEGMRSNLNMESSRWERANRRLKAINTVSLTLITQACETYLIQNTRPEVVTDTFRELFDEPVETVQDVHRQLKRMRRVIAWTGERDTPVTIYTWVGAATRYLLLKRGVISNTKISAAEEEVLQGEVVIKPESAERHHAMVNFWRTTLACILGTLFWLWTGWTSGSGAMVMIAVVTALAMRLPNPRMVAIDFLYGTIAALPIGALYFLVIIPSTQQSMLLLCISLAVMAFFIGIEVQKRRLGSLGALASTINILVLDNPMTFHFSQFLDSALGQLVGCFLAMMVILLVRDNSQARTGRVLLNQFVSAAVSSLTTNTARRKQNHLPALYQQLFLLLNKFPGDVARFRLALTMIIAHQRLRNAPVPINDDLSAFHRQLRRTADHVISASSDDKRRRYFKQLLEELDIYQEKLRIWEAPPQVTEPVERLVFMLHRYQNALTDS
;
A
#
# COMPACT_ATOMS: atom_id res chain seq x y z
N MET A 1 -14.02 7.35 -26.49
CA MET A 1 -12.52 7.38 -26.44
C MET A 1 -11.91 6.52 -25.33
N GLY A 2 -12.56 6.32 -24.18
CA GLY A 2 -11.97 5.60 -23.04
C GLY A 2 -11.64 4.10 -23.27
N ILE A 3 -12.48 3.35 -23.94
CA ILE A 3 -12.32 1.89 -24.11
C ILE A 3 -11.12 1.55 -25.02
N PHE A 4 -10.91 2.30 -26.11
CA PHE A 4 -9.77 2.09 -27.01
C PHE A 4 -8.43 2.48 -26.36
N SER A 5 -8.41 3.49 -25.50
CA SER A 5 -7.18 3.89 -24.79
C SER A 5 -6.80 2.87 -23.72
N ILE A 6 -7.75 2.28 -23.02
CA ILE A 6 -7.52 1.21 -22.04
C ILE A 6 -7.01 -0.07 -22.72
N ALA A 7 -7.61 -0.45 -23.86
CA ALA A 7 -7.14 -1.59 -24.65
C ALA A 7 -5.71 -1.39 -25.15
N SER A 8 -5.35 -0.18 -25.59
CA SER A 8 -4.00 0.11 -26.08
C SER A 8 -2.95 0.03 -24.97
N GLN A 9 -3.26 0.45 -23.75
CA GLN A 9 -2.36 0.33 -22.59
C GLN A 9 -2.09 -1.14 -22.20
N HIS A 10 -3.11 -1.99 -22.23
CA HIS A 10 -2.96 -3.42 -21.95
C HIS A 10 -2.09 -4.12 -22.98
N ILE A 11 -2.28 -3.80 -24.26
CA ILE A 11 -1.50 -4.36 -25.36
C ILE A 11 -0.03 -3.91 -25.24
N ARG A 12 0.21 -2.62 -25.02
CA ARG A 12 1.56 -2.07 -24.87
C ARG A 12 2.32 -2.74 -23.73
N PHE A 13 1.70 -2.90 -22.57
CA PHE A 13 2.31 -3.61 -21.44
C PHE A 13 2.62 -5.06 -21.77
N ALA A 14 1.69 -5.78 -22.41
CA ALA A 14 1.86 -7.17 -22.77
C ALA A 14 3.01 -7.37 -23.79
N VAL A 15 3.12 -6.49 -24.78
CA VAL A 15 4.23 -6.50 -25.75
C VAL A 15 5.57 -6.22 -25.08
N LYS A 16 5.61 -5.23 -24.18
CA LYS A 16 6.82 -4.90 -23.41
C LYS A 16 7.28 -6.07 -22.54
N LEU A 17 6.35 -6.73 -21.84
CA LEU A 17 6.61 -7.90 -21.02
C LEU A 17 7.13 -9.07 -21.86
N ALA A 18 6.48 -9.35 -22.99
CA ALA A 18 6.89 -10.39 -23.93
C ALA A 18 8.30 -10.12 -24.49
N CYS A 19 8.58 -8.87 -24.87
CA CYS A 19 9.91 -8.46 -25.34
C CYS A 19 10.98 -8.67 -24.25
N ALA A 20 10.72 -8.30 -23.00
CA ALA A 20 11.66 -8.51 -21.90
C ALA A 20 11.98 -10.00 -21.68
N ILE A 21 10.96 -10.86 -21.72
CA ILE A 21 11.08 -12.31 -21.58
C ILE A 21 11.89 -12.92 -22.72
N VAL A 22 11.55 -12.58 -23.96
CA VAL A 22 12.24 -13.10 -25.15
C VAL A 22 13.70 -12.64 -25.20
N LEU A 23 13.94 -11.36 -24.90
CA LEU A 23 15.30 -10.83 -24.86
C LEU A 23 16.15 -11.53 -23.80
N ALA A 24 15.60 -11.76 -22.61
CA ALA A 24 16.30 -12.48 -21.55
C ALA A 24 16.59 -13.94 -21.93
N LEU A 25 15.65 -14.61 -22.60
CA LEU A 25 15.85 -15.97 -23.09
C LEU A 25 16.97 -16.00 -24.15
N PHE A 26 16.87 -15.14 -25.17
CA PHE A 26 17.86 -15.09 -26.26
C PHE A 26 19.27 -14.82 -25.72
N VAL A 27 19.40 -13.80 -24.87
CA VAL A 27 20.69 -13.43 -24.25
C VAL A 27 21.19 -14.57 -23.35
N GLY A 28 20.32 -15.20 -22.57
CA GLY A 28 20.67 -16.32 -21.70
C GLY A 28 21.26 -17.50 -22.45
N PHE A 29 20.65 -17.91 -23.56
CA PHE A 29 21.21 -18.98 -24.41
C PHE A 29 22.45 -18.54 -25.17
N HIS A 30 22.50 -17.30 -25.67
CA HIS A 30 23.65 -16.78 -26.40
C HIS A 30 24.93 -16.74 -25.54
N PHE A 31 24.80 -16.35 -24.26
CA PHE A 31 25.91 -16.36 -23.31
C PHE A 31 26.09 -17.72 -22.60
N GLN A 32 25.41 -18.75 -23.08
CA GLN A 32 25.54 -20.13 -22.58
C GLN A 32 25.35 -20.23 -21.05
N LEU A 33 24.37 -19.49 -20.50
CA LEU A 33 24.01 -19.64 -19.09
C LEU A 33 23.52 -21.06 -18.81
N ALA A 34 23.84 -21.61 -17.65
CA ALA A 34 23.42 -22.96 -17.26
C ALA A 34 21.89 -23.05 -17.10
N THR A 35 21.28 -22.03 -16.48
CA THR A 35 19.84 -21.99 -16.19
C THR A 35 19.17 -20.70 -16.67
N PRO A 36 19.01 -20.48 -18.01
CA PRO A 36 18.42 -19.27 -18.59
C PRO A 36 17.05 -18.91 -18.02
N ARG A 37 16.27 -19.90 -17.54
CA ARG A 37 14.96 -19.71 -16.91
C ARG A 37 14.97 -18.64 -15.80
N TRP A 38 16.06 -18.50 -15.07
CA TRP A 38 16.13 -17.52 -13.98
C TRP A 38 16.32 -16.09 -14.48
N ALA A 39 17.03 -15.92 -15.60
CA ALA A 39 17.11 -14.63 -16.28
C ALA A 39 15.72 -14.24 -16.83
N VAL A 40 15.02 -15.18 -17.46
CA VAL A 40 13.65 -15.00 -17.99
C VAL A 40 12.68 -14.66 -16.87
N LEU A 41 12.69 -15.42 -15.78
CA LEU A 41 11.83 -15.16 -14.59
C LEU A 41 12.14 -13.79 -13.97
N THR A 42 13.42 -13.42 -13.91
CA THR A 42 13.84 -12.11 -13.42
C THR A 42 13.33 -10.99 -14.30
N ALA A 43 13.50 -11.11 -15.63
CA ALA A 43 12.99 -10.14 -16.58
C ALA A 43 11.46 -9.99 -16.47
N ALA A 44 10.73 -11.10 -16.35
CA ALA A 44 9.28 -11.09 -16.17
C ALA A 44 8.86 -10.36 -14.89
N ILE A 45 9.45 -10.68 -13.74
CA ILE A 45 9.11 -10.07 -12.45
C ILE A 45 9.48 -8.58 -12.40
N VAL A 46 10.63 -8.20 -12.98
CA VAL A 46 11.08 -6.80 -12.99
C VAL A 46 10.24 -5.97 -13.97
N ALA A 47 9.95 -6.48 -15.16
CA ALA A 47 9.11 -5.82 -16.15
C ALA A 47 7.65 -5.72 -15.73
N ALA A 48 7.10 -6.74 -15.06
CA ALA A 48 5.75 -6.70 -14.48
C ALA A 48 5.63 -5.64 -13.36
N GLY A 49 6.74 -5.28 -12.74
CA GLY A 49 6.81 -4.20 -11.75
C GLY A 49 5.91 -4.41 -10.53
N PRO A 50 5.37 -3.33 -9.95
CA PRO A 50 4.46 -3.39 -8.79
C PRO A 50 3.03 -3.81 -9.16
N ALA A 51 2.79 -4.47 -10.28
CA ALA A 51 1.46 -4.95 -10.69
C ALA A 51 0.76 -5.76 -9.59
N PHE A 52 1.52 -6.36 -8.68
CA PHE A 52 1.03 -7.02 -7.47
C PHE A 52 0.34 -6.09 -6.46
N ALA A 53 0.79 -4.83 -6.33
CA ALA A 53 0.34 -3.95 -5.25
C ALA A 53 -0.60 -2.84 -5.73
N ALA A 54 -0.34 -2.24 -6.88
CA ALA A 54 -1.05 -1.03 -7.33
C ALA A 54 -1.76 -1.18 -8.68
N GLY A 55 -1.34 -2.17 -9.51
CA GLY A 55 -1.80 -2.37 -10.89
C GLY A 55 -1.46 -1.20 -11.82
N GLY A 56 -1.58 -1.45 -13.10
CA GLY A 56 -1.18 -0.51 -14.12
C GLY A 56 0.24 -0.80 -14.64
N GLU A 57 0.58 -0.19 -15.77
CA GLU A 57 1.92 -0.28 -16.34
C GLU A 57 2.93 0.38 -15.38
N PRO A 58 4.01 -0.30 -14.99
CA PRO A 58 4.99 0.26 -14.07
C PRO A 58 5.74 1.43 -14.69
N TYR A 59 6.10 2.41 -13.86
CA TYR A 59 6.97 3.52 -14.28
C TYR A 59 8.41 3.05 -14.43
N SER A 60 9.14 3.65 -15.35
CA SER A 60 10.53 3.28 -15.65
C SER A 60 11.46 3.39 -14.43
N GLY A 61 11.25 4.40 -13.58
CA GLY A 61 11.98 4.53 -12.32
C GLY A 61 11.75 3.35 -11.38
N ALA A 62 10.51 2.90 -11.27
CA ALA A 62 10.15 1.75 -10.43
C ALA A 62 10.77 0.44 -10.93
N ILE A 63 10.88 0.25 -12.25
CA ILE A 63 11.55 -0.91 -12.87
C ILE A 63 13.04 -0.92 -12.50
N ARG A 64 13.73 0.21 -12.68
CA ARG A 64 15.16 0.35 -12.36
C ARG A 64 15.44 0.15 -10.88
N TYR A 65 14.63 0.77 -10.02
CA TYR A 65 14.77 0.66 -8.57
C TYR A 65 14.54 -0.78 -8.09
N ARG A 66 13.52 -1.45 -8.62
CA ARG A 66 13.28 -2.87 -8.33
C ARG A 66 14.42 -3.75 -8.82
N GLY A 67 14.97 -3.47 -9.99
CA GLY A 67 16.18 -4.14 -10.50
C GLY A 67 17.36 -4.00 -9.53
N MET A 68 17.63 -2.78 -9.06
CA MET A 68 18.69 -2.52 -8.08
C MET A 68 18.47 -3.29 -6.76
N LEU A 69 17.24 -3.24 -6.20
CA LEU A 69 16.90 -3.99 -4.99
C LEU A 69 17.05 -5.50 -5.19
N ARG A 70 16.77 -6.01 -6.40
CA ARG A 70 16.94 -7.41 -6.74
C ARG A 70 18.41 -7.81 -6.74
N ILE A 71 19.30 -6.98 -7.26
CA ILE A 71 20.76 -7.21 -7.19
C ILE A 71 21.22 -7.24 -5.74
N ILE A 72 20.87 -6.23 -4.95
CA ILE A 72 21.26 -6.14 -3.53
C ILE A 72 20.74 -7.36 -2.74
N GLY A 73 19.48 -7.69 -2.88
CA GLY A 73 18.88 -8.82 -2.16
C GLY A 73 19.49 -10.16 -2.55
N THR A 74 19.78 -10.37 -3.83
CA THR A 74 20.48 -11.59 -4.30
C THR A 74 21.89 -11.67 -3.72
N PHE A 75 22.63 -10.57 -3.74
CA PHE A 75 23.98 -10.54 -3.20
C PHE A 75 24.01 -10.85 -1.70
N ILE A 76 23.11 -10.26 -0.91
CA ILE A 76 22.95 -10.57 0.52
C ILE A 76 22.59 -12.05 0.71
N GLY A 77 21.67 -12.59 -0.10
CA GLY A 77 21.27 -13.99 -0.06
C GLY A 77 22.41 -14.95 -0.40
N CYS A 78 23.24 -14.64 -1.40
CA CYS A 78 24.43 -15.42 -1.76
C CYS A 78 25.45 -15.44 -0.63
N ILE A 79 25.77 -14.27 -0.03
CA ILE A 79 26.69 -14.19 1.11
C ILE A 79 26.18 -15.03 2.28
N ALA A 80 24.90 -14.92 2.60
CA ALA A 80 24.29 -15.68 3.69
C ALA A 80 24.34 -17.21 3.41
N ALA A 81 24.01 -17.63 2.19
CA ALA A 81 24.10 -19.03 1.79
C ALA A 81 25.52 -19.59 1.93
N LEU A 82 26.52 -18.88 1.38
CA LEU A 82 27.91 -19.29 1.48
C LEU A 82 28.39 -19.36 2.93
N THR A 83 28.02 -18.38 3.75
CA THR A 83 28.35 -18.38 5.18
C THR A 83 27.76 -19.57 5.91
N ILE A 84 26.47 -19.88 5.69
CA ILE A 84 25.79 -21.02 6.30
C ILE A 84 26.43 -22.34 5.86
N ILE A 85 26.78 -22.47 4.59
CA ILE A 85 27.44 -23.67 4.04
C ILE A 85 28.81 -23.87 4.67
N ILE A 86 29.66 -22.84 4.70
CA ILE A 86 31.00 -22.91 5.28
C ILE A 86 30.95 -23.34 6.75
N LEU A 87 30.01 -22.80 7.51
CA LEU A 87 29.89 -23.10 8.93
C LEU A 87 29.28 -24.49 9.22
N MET A 88 28.41 -25.00 8.34
CA MET A 88 27.55 -26.15 8.63
C MET A 88 27.61 -27.28 7.59
N ILE A 89 28.63 -27.32 6.76
CA ILE A 89 28.78 -28.34 5.69
C ILE A 89 28.70 -29.78 6.20
N ARG A 90 29.13 -30.03 7.44
CA ARG A 90 29.14 -31.35 8.05
C ARG A 90 27.80 -31.76 8.67
N THR A 91 26.84 -30.84 8.78
CA THR A 91 25.54 -31.05 9.44
C THR A 91 24.40 -30.57 8.54
N PRO A 92 24.03 -31.34 7.50
CA PRO A 92 23.10 -30.89 6.47
C PRO A 92 21.71 -30.55 7.00
N LEU A 93 21.21 -31.30 8.01
CA LEU A 93 19.92 -30.98 8.63
C LEU A 93 19.93 -29.64 9.36
N LEU A 94 20.99 -29.38 10.13
CA LEU A 94 21.14 -28.11 10.84
C LEU A 94 21.29 -26.93 9.85
N MET A 95 22.02 -27.15 8.76
CA MET A 95 22.18 -26.18 7.67
C MET A 95 20.82 -25.78 7.08
N LEU A 96 19.91 -26.73 6.81
CA LEU A 96 18.56 -26.46 6.33
C LEU A 96 17.71 -25.71 7.35
N ILE A 97 17.76 -26.11 8.63
CA ILE A 97 17.01 -25.42 9.71
C ILE A 97 17.47 -23.96 9.85
N VAL A 98 18.77 -23.72 9.89
CA VAL A 98 19.34 -22.35 10.00
C VAL A 98 18.96 -21.52 8.78
N CYS A 99 18.93 -22.11 7.59
CA CYS A 99 18.47 -21.43 6.39
C CYS A 99 16.97 -21.07 6.45
N CYS A 100 16.12 -21.94 7.00
CA CYS A 100 14.70 -21.63 7.24
C CYS A 100 14.53 -20.47 8.24
N ILE A 101 15.34 -20.43 9.30
CA ILE A 101 15.35 -19.32 10.26
C ILE A 101 15.84 -18.02 9.59
N TRP A 102 16.86 -18.08 8.73
CA TRP A 102 17.33 -16.95 7.93
C TRP A 102 16.23 -16.39 7.04
N ALA A 103 15.48 -17.25 6.33
CA ALA A 103 14.35 -16.82 5.51
C ALA A 103 13.27 -16.12 6.34
N GLY A 104 12.96 -16.63 7.54
CA GLY A 104 12.07 -15.99 8.48
C GLY A 104 12.59 -14.63 8.97
N PHE A 105 13.88 -14.55 9.33
CA PHE A 105 14.52 -13.30 9.73
C PHE A 105 14.44 -12.24 8.61
N CYS A 106 14.75 -12.63 7.39
CA CYS A 106 14.59 -11.75 6.23
C CYS A 106 13.15 -11.26 6.06
N THR A 107 12.17 -12.12 6.29
CA THR A 107 10.74 -11.75 6.24
C THR A 107 10.36 -10.81 7.38
N TRP A 108 10.92 -11.00 8.56
CA TRP A 108 10.75 -10.08 9.70
C TRP A 108 11.27 -8.68 9.38
N VAL A 109 12.51 -8.56 8.89
CA VAL A 109 13.10 -7.29 8.46
C VAL A 109 12.29 -6.66 7.33
N SER A 110 11.89 -7.46 6.33
CA SER A 110 11.04 -7.03 5.21
C SER A 110 9.73 -6.41 5.67
N SER A 111 9.17 -6.90 6.78
CA SER A 111 7.91 -6.39 7.36
C SER A 111 8.10 -5.08 8.15
N LEU A 112 9.31 -4.77 8.62
CA LEU A 112 9.62 -3.55 9.37
C LEU A 112 10.09 -2.40 8.48
N VAL A 113 10.61 -2.72 7.31
CA VAL A 113 11.13 -1.73 6.36
C VAL A 113 10.00 -1.22 5.47
N LYS A 114 10.12 0.00 4.92
CA LYS A 114 9.17 0.55 3.96
C LYS A 114 8.91 -0.45 2.82
N VAL A 115 7.65 -0.55 2.39
CA VAL A 115 7.19 -1.50 1.35
C VAL A 115 8.08 -1.48 0.11
N GLU A 116 8.60 -0.33 -0.26
CA GLU A 116 9.51 -0.13 -1.39
C GLU A 116 10.80 -0.94 -1.24
N ASN A 117 11.44 -0.86 -0.08
CA ASN A 117 12.74 -1.51 0.22
C ASN A 117 12.59 -2.95 0.72
N SER A 118 11.39 -3.36 1.11
CA SER A 118 11.09 -4.68 1.65
C SER A 118 11.44 -5.82 0.67
N TYR A 119 11.46 -5.51 -0.63
CA TYR A 119 11.72 -6.48 -1.69
C TYR A 119 13.11 -7.11 -1.60
N ALA A 120 14.15 -6.32 -1.30
CA ALA A 120 15.52 -6.83 -1.19
C ALA A 120 15.65 -7.89 -0.08
N TRP A 121 15.04 -7.65 1.06
CA TRP A 121 15.10 -8.58 2.19
C TRP A 121 14.33 -9.88 1.92
N GLY A 122 13.12 -9.80 1.36
CA GLY A 122 12.40 -11.01 0.94
C GLY A 122 13.22 -11.86 -0.03
N LEU A 123 13.86 -11.18 -1.00
CA LEU A 123 14.73 -11.84 -1.97
C LEU A 123 15.96 -12.50 -1.33
N ALA A 124 16.60 -11.83 -0.36
CA ALA A 124 17.76 -12.38 0.35
C ALA A 124 17.41 -13.69 1.09
N GLY A 125 16.19 -13.78 1.65
CA GLY A 125 15.72 -14.99 2.32
C GLY A 125 15.59 -16.16 1.35
N TYR A 126 14.79 -16.02 0.29
CA TYR A 126 14.56 -17.14 -0.62
C TYR A 126 15.75 -17.45 -1.53
N THR A 127 16.63 -16.48 -1.83
CA THR A 127 17.86 -16.77 -2.60
C THR A 127 18.79 -17.67 -1.83
N ALA A 128 19.00 -17.44 -0.53
CA ALA A 128 19.81 -18.31 0.30
C ALA A 128 19.23 -19.74 0.34
N LEU A 129 17.92 -19.88 0.50
CA LEU A 129 17.22 -21.16 0.46
C LEU A 129 17.41 -21.88 -0.88
N ILE A 130 17.22 -21.20 -2.00
CA ILE A 130 17.40 -21.79 -3.34
C ILE A 130 18.82 -22.31 -3.50
N ILE A 131 19.85 -21.54 -3.14
CA ILE A 131 21.25 -21.98 -3.27
C ILE A 131 21.49 -23.23 -2.42
N ILE A 132 21.15 -23.21 -1.13
CA ILE A 132 21.42 -24.31 -0.22
C ILE A 132 20.69 -25.59 -0.64
N ILE A 133 19.44 -25.49 -1.08
CA ILE A 133 18.64 -26.64 -1.51
C ILE A 133 19.20 -27.23 -2.81
N THR A 134 19.60 -26.38 -3.76
CA THR A 134 20.09 -26.86 -5.08
C THR A 134 21.43 -27.58 -4.96
N ILE A 135 22.32 -27.13 -4.08
CA ILE A 135 23.67 -27.67 -3.95
C ILE A 135 23.82 -28.69 -2.81
N GLN A 136 22.72 -29.16 -2.23
CA GLN A 136 22.75 -30.07 -1.08
C GLN A 136 23.57 -31.34 -1.36
N SER A 137 23.52 -31.88 -2.59
CA SER A 137 24.29 -33.04 -3.03
C SER A 137 25.79 -32.73 -3.25
N GLU A 138 26.12 -31.50 -3.67
CA GLU A 138 27.48 -31.08 -4.01
C GLU A 138 27.82 -29.69 -3.43
N PRO A 139 28.00 -29.57 -2.10
CA PRO A 139 28.19 -28.27 -1.45
C PRO A 139 29.43 -27.48 -1.90
N LEU A 140 30.42 -28.14 -2.47
CA LEU A 140 31.62 -27.49 -2.98
C LEU A 140 31.38 -26.61 -4.22
N LEU A 141 30.29 -26.84 -4.94
CA LEU A 141 29.89 -26.03 -6.10
C LEU A 141 29.18 -24.72 -5.70
N ALA A 142 28.97 -24.50 -4.41
CA ALA A 142 28.25 -23.32 -3.91
C ALA A 142 28.77 -21.96 -4.43
N PRO A 143 30.09 -21.70 -4.45
CA PRO A 143 30.58 -20.41 -4.96
C PRO A 143 30.29 -20.21 -6.45
N GLN A 144 30.44 -21.28 -7.24
CA GLN A 144 30.12 -21.24 -8.68
C GLN A 144 28.64 -20.95 -8.89
N PHE A 145 27.77 -21.69 -8.19
CA PHE A 145 26.33 -21.51 -8.30
C PHE A 145 25.86 -20.12 -7.86
N ALA A 146 26.49 -19.55 -6.83
CA ALA A 146 26.20 -18.19 -6.39
C ALA A 146 26.56 -17.14 -7.46
N VAL A 147 27.70 -17.30 -8.14
CA VAL A 147 28.12 -16.40 -9.25
C VAL A 147 27.18 -16.55 -10.44
N GLU A 148 26.85 -17.77 -10.84
CA GLU A 148 25.89 -18.04 -11.92
C GLU A 148 24.55 -17.37 -11.62
N ARG A 149 24.05 -17.52 -10.39
CA ARG A 149 22.81 -16.89 -9.94
C ARG A 149 22.83 -15.37 -10.02
N CYS A 150 23.92 -14.74 -9.61
CA CYS A 150 24.08 -13.29 -9.73
C CYS A 150 24.08 -12.83 -11.19
N SER A 151 24.80 -13.54 -12.08
CA SER A 151 24.90 -13.19 -13.49
C SER A 151 23.56 -13.32 -14.22
N GLU A 152 22.80 -14.39 -13.98
CA GLU A 152 21.47 -14.61 -14.54
C GLU A 152 20.49 -13.50 -14.13
N ILE A 153 20.53 -13.09 -12.87
CA ILE A 153 19.67 -12.03 -12.36
C ILE A 153 20.02 -10.68 -12.97
N VAL A 154 21.32 -10.35 -13.08
CA VAL A 154 21.78 -9.10 -13.71
C VAL A 154 21.36 -9.06 -15.18
N ILE A 155 21.54 -10.14 -15.93
CA ILE A 155 21.13 -10.22 -17.34
C ILE A 155 19.61 -10.03 -17.46
N GLY A 156 18.81 -10.71 -16.64
CA GLY A 156 17.35 -10.54 -16.64
C GLY A 156 16.92 -9.10 -16.36
N ILE A 157 17.58 -8.42 -15.42
CA ILE A 157 17.30 -7.01 -15.11
C ILE A 157 17.67 -6.09 -16.28
N VAL A 158 18.84 -6.28 -16.88
CA VAL A 158 19.28 -5.49 -18.05
C VAL A 158 18.28 -5.65 -19.19
N CYS A 159 17.86 -6.88 -19.49
CA CYS A 159 16.85 -7.15 -20.52
C CYS A 159 15.51 -6.47 -20.23
N ALA A 160 15.05 -6.47 -18.98
CA ALA A 160 13.83 -5.77 -18.59
C ALA A 160 13.96 -4.25 -18.77
N ILE A 161 15.10 -3.66 -18.41
CA ILE A 161 15.37 -2.21 -18.59
C ILE A 161 15.46 -1.86 -20.08
N VAL A 162 16.11 -2.68 -20.90
CA VAL A 162 16.20 -2.47 -22.35
C VAL A 162 14.82 -2.53 -22.99
N ALA A 163 14.00 -3.51 -22.63
CA ALA A 163 12.62 -3.60 -23.10
C ALA A 163 11.79 -2.36 -22.67
N ASP A 164 11.99 -1.85 -21.46
CA ASP A 164 11.35 -0.61 -21.00
C ASP A 164 11.75 0.60 -21.85
N LEU A 165 13.01 0.73 -22.20
CA LEU A 165 13.54 1.82 -23.02
C LEU A 165 13.02 1.78 -24.46
N LEU A 166 12.88 0.57 -25.04
CA LEU A 166 12.39 0.37 -26.41
C LEU A 166 10.91 0.78 -26.58
N PHE A 167 10.08 0.56 -25.57
CA PHE A 167 8.64 0.83 -25.64
C PHE A 167 8.20 2.15 -24.99
N SER A 168 9.00 3.19 -25.07
CA SER A 168 8.75 4.53 -24.53
C SER A 168 8.50 4.55 -23.01
N PRO A 169 9.46 4.99 -22.23
CA PRO A 169 9.36 5.02 -20.77
C PRO A 169 8.20 5.90 -20.33
N ARG A 170 7.33 5.38 -19.46
CA ARG A 170 6.19 6.13 -18.90
C ARG A 170 6.69 7.18 -17.91
N SER A 171 6.42 8.45 -18.21
CA SER A 171 6.78 9.55 -17.32
C SER A 171 5.77 9.68 -16.18
N ILE A 172 6.24 9.51 -14.95
CA ILE A 172 5.44 9.72 -13.73
C ILE A 172 5.02 11.19 -13.58
N LYS A 173 5.81 12.13 -14.11
CA LYS A 173 5.54 13.57 -13.98
C LYS A 173 4.21 13.97 -14.59
N GLN A 174 3.96 13.54 -15.82
CA GLN A 174 2.70 13.86 -16.53
C GLN A 174 1.49 13.24 -15.85
N GLU A 175 1.65 12.06 -15.29
CA GLU A 175 0.57 11.36 -14.58
C GLU A 175 0.25 12.04 -13.25
N VAL A 176 1.29 12.41 -12.48
CA VAL A 176 1.12 13.17 -11.23
C VAL A 176 0.46 14.51 -11.49
N ASP A 177 0.83 15.22 -12.56
CA ASP A 177 0.21 16.50 -12.93
C ASP A 177 -1.28 16.32 -13.23
N ARG A 178 -1.65 15.33 -14.05
CA ARG A 178 -3.05 15.02 -14.36
C ARG A 178 -3.86 14.64 -13.11
N GLU A 179 -3.28 13.82 -12.24
CA GLU A 179 -3.98 13.43 -11.01
C GLU A 179 -4.14 14.59 -10.04
N LEU A 180 -3.15 15.48 -9.94
CA LEU A 180 -3.27 16.70 -9.14
C LEU A 180 -4.34 17.62 -9.69
N ASP A 181 -4.46 17.74 -11.02
CA ASP A 181 -5.52 18.51 -11.68
C ASP A 181 -6.90 17.91 -11.41
N ALA A 182 -7.04 16.62 -11.64
CA ALA A 182 -8.30 15.92 -11.43
C ALA A 182 -8.73 15.94 -9.95
N LEU A 183 -7.76 15.89 -9.02
CA LEU A 183 -8.01 15.89 -7.59
C LEU A 183 -8.57 17.24 -7.11
N ILE A 184 -7.97 18.37 -7.50
CA ILE A 184 -8.45 19.69 -7.07
C ILE A 184 -9.82 20.03 -7.67
N VAL A 185 -10.08 19.65 -8.92
CA VAL A 185 -11.38 19.81 -9.56
C VAL A 185 -12.45 19.02 -8.81
N ALA A 186 -12.17 17.75 -8.51
CA ALA A 186 -13.11 16.90 -7.78
C ALA A 186 -13.34 17.38 -6.33
N GLN A 187 -12.32 17.96 -5.67
CA GLN A 187 -12.46 18.58 -4.35
C GLN A 187 -13.35 19.81 -4.41
N TYR A 188 -13.24 20.61 -5.47
CA TYR A 188 -14.12 21.75 -5.69
C TYR A 188 -15.57 21.29 -5.93
N GLN A 189 -15.77 20.29 -6.79
CA GLN A 189 -17.08 19.71 -7.06
C GLN A 189 -17.74 19.11 -5.81
N LEU A 190 -16.96 18.45 -4.94
CA LEU A 190 -17.48 18.00 -3.64
C LEU A 190 -17.97 19.17 -2.79
N MET A 191 -17.23 20.28 -2.73
CA MET A 191 -17.65 21.47 -1.97
C MET A 191 -18.92 22.09 -2.57
N GLN A 192 -19.04 22.16 -3.90
CA GLN A 192 -20.27 22.58 -4.57
C GLN A 192 -21.46 21.71 -4.17
N LEU A 193 -21.29 20.38 -4.21
CA LEU A 193 -22.33 19.42 -3.84
C LEU A 193 -22.76 19.60 -2.39
N CYS A 194 -21.81 19.83 -1.49
CA CYS A 194 -22.08 20.08 -0.06
C CYS A 194 -22.83 21.36 0.19
N ILE A 195 -22.53 22.44 -0.56
CA ILE A 195 -23.22 23.74 -0.42
C ILE A 195 -24.61 23.72 -1.05
N LYS A 196 -24.79 23.01 -2.18
CA LYS A 196 -26.07 22.88 -2.88
C LYS A 196 -27.05 21.90 -2.20
N HIS A 197 -26.66 21.30 -1.11
CA HIS A 197 -27.50 20.34 -0.38
C HIS A 197 -27.83 19.08 -1.19
N GLY A 198 -26.84 18.56 -1.91
CA GLY A 198 -26.96 17.32 -2.69
C GLY A 198 -27.43 16.12 -1.83
N ASP A 199 -27.97 15.12 -2.49
CA ASP A 199 -28.37 13.88 -1.82
C ASP A 199 -27.20 13.25 -1.05
N SER A 200 -27.51 12.72 0.14
CA SER A 200 -26.50 12.15 1.03
C SER A 200 -25.73 10.99 0.36
N GLU A 201 -26.38 10.24 -0.52
CA GLU A 201 -25.76 9.14 -1.26
C GLU A 201 -24.77 9.66 -2.32
N GLU A 202 -25.07 10.77 -2.99
CA GLU A 202 -24.16 11.41 -3.95
C GLU A 202 -22.95 12.00 -3.26
N VAL A 203 -23.14 12.67 -2.11
CA VAL A 203 -22.05 13.18 -1.28
C VAL A 203 -21.14 12.05 -0.82
N ASP A 204 -21.68 10.94 -0.37
CA ASP A 204 -20.92 9.77 0.06
C ASP A 204 -20.12 9.13 -1.09
N LYS A 205 -20.70 9.04 -2.28
CA LYS A 205 -20.02 8.53 -3.49
C LYS A 205 -18.86 9.46 -3.90
N ALA A 206 -19.11 10.75 -3.98
CA ALA A 206 -18.10 11.75 -4.35
C ALA A 206 -16.93 11.76 -3.35
N TRP A 207 -17.25 11.73 -2.08
CA TRP A 207 -16.31 11.69 -0.99
C TRP A 207 -15.44 10.41 -1.01
N SER A 208 -16.05 9.24 -1.13
CA SER A 208 -15.32 7.97 -1.19
C SER A 208 -14.42 7.85 -2.43
N ALA A 209 -14.84 8.45 -3.55
CA ALA A 209 -14.03 8.55 -4.76
C ALA A 209 -12.79 9.45 -4.56
N LEU A 210 -12.96 10.59 -3.88
CA LEU A 210 -11.87 11.51 -3.56
C LEU A 210 -10.83 10.89 -2.62
N VAL A 211 -11.29 10.17 -1.60
CA VAL A 211 -10.39 9.46 -0.69
C VAL A 211 -9.56 8.43 -1.44
N ARG A 212 -10.17 7.65 -2.33
CA ARG A 212 -9.43 6.69 -3.18
C ARG A 212 -8.42 7.38 -4.09
N ARG A 213 -8.75 8.53 -4.69
CA ARG A 213 -7.80 9.32 -5.50
C ARG A 213 -6.63 9.83 -4.67
N THR A 214 -6.88 10.31 -3.46
CA THR A 214 -5.83 10.77 -2.55
C THR A 214 -4.89 9.62 -2.16
N GLN A 215 -5.42 8.40 -1.98
CA GLN A 215 -4.62 7.19 -1.78
C GLN A 215 -3.78 6.82 -3.01
N ALA A 216 -4.36 6.92 -4.21
CA ALA A 216 -3.65 6.67 -5.46
C ALA A 216 -2.47 7.64 -5.64
N LEU A 217 -2.65 8.91 -5.28
CA LEU A 217 -1.59 9.92 -5.30
C LEU A 217 -0.46 9.57 -4.31
N GLU A 218 -0.78 9.01 -3.13
CA GLU A 218 0.24 8.53 -2.19
C GLU A 218 1.05 7.35 -2.78
N GLY A 219 0.40 6.44 -3.49
CA GLY A 219 1.08 5.38 -4.24
C GLY A 219 2.00 5.92 -5.34
N MET A 220 1.59 6.98 -6.05
CA MET A 220 2.44 7.65 -7.05
C MET A 220 3.63 8.37 -6.40
N ARG A 221 3.42 8.97 -5.22
CA ARG A 221 4.48 9.62 -4.45
C ARG A 221 5.60 8.65 -4.08
N SER A 222 5.26 7.43 -3.69
CA SER A 222 6.26 6.41 -3.39
C SER A 222 7.09 6.03 -4.61
N ASN A 223 6.47 5.96 -5.79
CA ASN A 223 7.17 5.70 -7.06
C ASN A 223 8.09 6.86 -7.49
N LEU A 224 7.72 8.11 -7.19
CA LEU A 224 8.59 9.27 -7.44
C LEU A 224 9.94 9.19 -6.72
N ASN A 225 9.94 8.71 -5.49
CA ASN A 225 11.18 8.52 -4.73
C ASN A 225 12.14 7.53 -5.40
N MET A 226 11.60 6.58 -6.16
CA MET A 226 12.38 5.57 -6.87
C MET A 226 12.99 6.11 -8.18
N GLU A 227 12.45 7.19 -8.75
CA GLU A 227 12.89 7.68 -10.05
C GLU A 227 14.18 8.50 -9.98
N SER A 228 14.32 9.42 -9.00
CA SER A 228 15.53 10.23 -8.84
C SER A 228 15.51 11.04 -7.53
N SER A 229 16.70 11.28 -6.96
CA SER A 229 16.90 12.23 -5.85
C SER A 229 16.46 13.67 -6.17
N ARG A 230 16.36 14.03 -7.46
CA ARG A 230 15.82 15.33 -7.90
C ARG A 230 14.37 15.55 -7.44
N TRP A 231 13.63 14.46 -7.17
CA TRP A 231 12.22 14.50 -6.76
C TRP A 231 11.99 14.59 -5.26
N GLU A 232 13.04 14.67 -4.44
CA GLU A 232 12.90 14.77 -2.98
C GLU A 232 12.05 15.99 -2.57
N ARG A 233 12.26 17.14 -3.21
CA ARG A 233 11.46 18.36 -2.97
C ARG A 233 10.01 18.19 -3.42
N ALA A 234 9.79 17.57 -4.56
CA ALA A 234 8.44 17.26 -5.04
C ALA A 234 7.74 16.26 -4.11
N ASN A 235 8.47 15.28 -3.59
CA ASN A 235 7.95 14.31 -2.63
C ASN A 235 7.47 14.97 -1.33
N ARG A 236 8.24 15.91 -0.76
CA ARG A 236 7.81 16.69 0.42
C ARG A 236 6.54 17.49 0.11
N ARG A 237 6.47 18.16 -1.04
CA ARG A 237 5.28 18.90 -1.48
C ARG A 237 4.06 17.99 -1.67
N LEU A 238 4.24 16.82 -2.28
CA LEU A 238 3.14 15.86 -2.46
C LEU A 238 2.60 15.34 -1.13
N LYS A 239 3.48 15.12 -0.15
CA LYS A 239 3.04 14.76 1.20
C LYS A 239 2.20 15.87 1.84
N ALA A 240 2.62 17.12 1.70
CA ALA A 240 1.84 18.27 2.16
C ALA A 240 0.52 18.42 1.40
N ILE A 241 0.51 18.19 0.08
CA ILE A 241 -0.72 18.17 -0.75
C ILE A 241 -1.71 17.13 -0.23
N ASN A 242 -1.24 15.94 0.14
CA ASN A 242 -2.12 14.92 0.71
C ASN A 242 -2.77 15.40 2.01
N THR A 243 -2.02 16.02 2.89
CA THR A 243 -2.55 16.61 4.14
C THR A 243 -3.56 17.73 3.84
N VAL A 244 -3.23 18.62 2.91
CA VAL A 244 -4.13 19.71 2.49
C VAL A 244 -5.39 19.14 1.83
N SER A 245 -5.29 18.08 1.03
CA SER A 245 -6.44 17.40 0.42
C SER A 245 -7.40 16.84 1.46
N LEU A 246 -6.89 16.24 2.53
CA LEU A 246 -7.74 15.79 3.64
C LEU A 246 -8.40 16.94 4.36
N THR A 247 -7.72 18.06 4.52
CA THR A 247 -8.32 19.29 5.07
C THR A 247 -9.48 19.78 4.18
N LEU A 248 -9.30 19.81 2.85
CA LEU A 248 -10.35 20.19 1.91
C LEU A 248 -11.58 19.30 2.01
N ILE A 249 -11.36 17.96 2.02
CA ILE A 249 -12.43 16.98 2.19
C ILE A 249 -13.15 17.17 3.53
N THR A 250 -12.39 17.39 4.61
CA THR A 250 -12.95 17.58 5.95
C THR A 250 -13.83 18.83 6.02
N GLN A 251 -13.36 19.95 5.46
CA GLN A 251 -14.12 21.20 5.47
C GLN A 251 -15.37 21.11 4.59
N ALA A 252 -15.32 20.43 3.45
CA ALA A 252 -16.51 20.19 2.62
C ALA A 252 -17.57 19.37 3.37
N CYS A 253 -17.18 18.25 4.00
CA CYS A 253 -18.09 17.44 4.81
C CYS A 253 -18.65 18.21 6.00
N GLU A 254 -17.84 19.06 6.63
CA GLU A 254 -18.29 19.93 7.71
C GLU A 254 -19.32 20.96 7.22
N THR A 255 -19.11 21.56 6.05
CA THR A 255 -20.08 22.47 5.43
C THR A 255 -21.40 21.75 5.15
N TYR A 256 -21.38 20.52 4.62
CA TYR A 256 -22.58 19.72 4.41
C TYR A 256 -23.37 19.50 5.71
N LEU A 257 -22.68 19.17 6.80
CA LEU A 257 -23.31 18.95 8.09
C LEU A 257 -23.90 20.25 8.68
N ILE A 258 -23.24 21.40 8.48
CA ILE A 258 -23.76 22.71 8.90
C ILE A 258 -25.00 23.08 8.09
N GLN A 259 -24.99 22.86 6.78
CA GLN A 259 -26.14 23.10 5.93
C GLN A 259 -27.37 22.31 6.35
N ASN A 260 -27.18 21.07 6.84
CA ASN A 260 -28.27 20.24 7.34
C ASN A 260 -28.85 20.73 8.67
N THR A 261 -28.06 21.40 9.50
CA THR A 261 -28.49 21.85 10.85
C THR A 261 -28.87 23.33 10.88
N ARG A 262 -28.14 24.16 10.13
CA ARG A 262 -28.30 25.62 10.10
C ARG A 262 -28.01 26.17 8.69
N PRO A 263 -28.98 26.07 7.77
CA PRO A 263 -28.80 26.51 6.37
C PRO A 263 -28.50 28.01 6.22
N GLU A 264 -28.86 28.82 7.19
CA GLU A 264 -28.63 30.26 7.25
C GLU A 264 -27.15 30.67 7.44
N VAL A 265 -26.28 29.76 7.89
CA VAL A 265 -24.85 30.07 8.09
C VAL A 265 -24.13 30.32 6.77
N VAL A 266 -24.57 29.67 5.68
CA VAL A 266 -24.03 29.92 4.33
C VAL A 266 -24.95 30.90 3.62
N THR A 267 -24.50 32.13 3.52
CA THR A 267 -25.27 33.22 2.87
C THR A 267 -25.44 32.97 1.38
N ASP A 268 -26.47 33.53 0.77
CA ASP A 268 -26.77 33.37 -0.65
C ASP A 268 -25.62 33.88 -1.54
N THR A 269 -24.90 34.88 -1.10
CA THR A 269 -23.68 35.39 -1.80
C THR A 269 -22.63 34.27 -1.98
N PHE A 270 -22.43 33.42 -0.97
CA PHE A 270 -21.49 32.29 -1.11
C PHE A 270 -22.09 31.13 -1.91
N ARG A 271 -23.40 30.89 -1.86
CA ARG A 271 -24.08 29.89 -2.70
C ARG A 271 -23.93 30.22 -4.17
N GLU A 272 -24.18 31.45 -4.57
CA GLU A 272 -24.04 31.92 -5.95
C GLU A 272 -22.60 31.75 -6.48
N LEU A 273 -21.58 31.96 -5.63
CA LEU A 273 -20.18 31.75 -6.04
C LEU A 273 -19.85 30.28 -6.40
N PHE A 274 -20.59 29.33 -5.83
CA PHE A 274 -20.43 27.91 -6.12
C PHE A 274 -21.41 27.38 -7.17
N ASP A 275 -22.24 28.21 -7.81
CA ASP A 275 -23.20 27.79 -8.82
C ASP A 275 -22.58 27.52 -10.20
N GLU A 276 -21.50 28.23 -10.53
CA GLU A 276 -20.84 28.03 -11.81
C GLU A 276 -20.20 26.63 -11.90
N PRO A 277 -20.45 25.86 -12.98
CA PRO A 277 -19.84 24.56 -13.16
C PRO A 277 -18.31 24.69 -13.34
N VAL A 278 -17.56 23.77 -12.74
CA VAL A 278 -16.10 23.73 -12.81
C VAL A 278 -15.66 22.38 -13.37
N GLU A 279 -14.99 22.41 -14.52
CA GLU A 279 -14.48 21.24 -15.20
C GLU A 279 -12.94 21.23 -15.27
N THR A 280 -12.32 22.42 -15.24
CA THR A 280 -10.87 22.56 -15.38
C THR A 280 -10.22 23.23 -14.18
N VAL A 281 -8.92 23.02 -14.02
CA VAL A 281 -8.12 23.70 -12.97
C VAL A 281 -8.11 25.22 -13.16
N GLN A 282 -8.22 25.68 -14.40
CA GLN A 282 -8.28 27.12 -14.69
C GLN A 282 -9.58 27.73 -14.14
N ASP A 283 -10.68 27.00 -14.22
CA ASP A 283 -11.95 27.42 -13.63
C ASP A 283 -11.86 27.46 -12.10
N VAL A 284 -11.26 26.42 -11.47
CA VAL A 284 -10.98 26.45 -10.03
C VAL A 284 -10.18 27.68 -9.65
N HIS A 285 -9.12 28.00 -10.39
CA HIS A 285 -8.28 29.16 -10.11
C HIS A 285 -9.05 30.49 -10.23
N ARG A 286 -9.91 30.62 -11.27
CA ARG A 286 -10.77 31.77 -11.48
C ARG A 286 -11.74 31.96 -10.33
N GLN A 287 -12.42 30.88 -9.92
CA GLN A 287 -13.40 30.93 -8.83
C GLN A 287 -12.75 31.23 -7.48
N LEU A 288 -11.62 30.60 -7.16
CA LEU A 288 -10.88 30.90 -5.94
C LEU A 288 -10.43 32.37 -5.87
N LYS A 289 -10.05 32.96 -7.02
CA LYS A 289 -9.72 34.41 -7.08
C LYS A 289 -10.95 35.28 -6.81
N ARG A 290 -12.14 34.88 -7.31
CA ARG A 290 -13.40 35.57 -7.01
C ARG A 290 -13.75 35.45 -5.52
N MET A 291 -13.73 34.25 -4.97
CA MET A 291 -14.03 34.00 -3.55
C MET A 291 -13.12 34.79 -2.62
N ARG A 292 -11.83 34.86 -2.91
CA ARG A 292 -10.88 35.65 -2.11
C ARG A 292 -11.20 37.16 -2.13
N ARG A 293 -11.69 37.70 -3.25
CA ARG A 293 -12.13 39.11 -3.33
C ARG A 293 -13.38 39.31 -2.47
N VAL A 294 -14.35 38.39 -2.52
CA VAL A 294 -15.57 38.50 -1.72
C VAL A 294 -15.22 38.40 -0.23
N ILE A 295 -14.39 37.45 0.16
CA ILE A 295 -13.92 37.31 1.55
C ILE A 295 -13.19 38.58 2.04
N ALA A 296 -12.37 39.19 1.19
CA ALA A 296 -11.67 40.42 1.53
C ALA A 296 -12.63 41.61 1.70
N TRP A 297 -13.79 41.59 1.00
CA TRP A 297 -14.80 42.61 1.08
C TRP A 297 -15.78 42.42 2.25
N THR A 298 -16.24 41.17 2.49
CA THR A 298 -17.16 40.82 3.61
C THR A 298 -16.46 40.80 4.97
N GLY A 299 -15.13 40.58 4.98
CA GLY A 299 -14.36 40.42 6.20
C GLY A 299 -14.38 38.99 6.74
N GLU A 300 -13.35 38.62 7.53
CA GLU A 300 -13.19 37.28 8.09
C GLU A 300 -14.29 36.91 9.10
N ARG A 301 -14.90 37.88 9.78
CA ARG A 301 -15.92 37.65 10.81
C ARG A 301 -17.26 37.24 10.23
N ASP A 302 -17.60 37.74 9.03
CA ASP A 302 -18.89 37.50 8.38
C ASP A 302 -18.81 36.36 7.36
N THR A 303 -17.61 35.81 7.13
CA THR A 303 -17.41 34.62 6.27
C THR A 303 -17.55 33.35 7.08
N PRO A 304 -18.32 32.33 6.60
CA PRO A 304 -18.38 31.03 7.26
C PRO A 304 -16.98 30.43 7.41
N VAL A 305 -16.61 30.04 8.63
CA VAL A 305 -15.25 29.55 8.96
C VAL A 305 -14.83 28.36 8.08
N THR A 306 -15.79 27.49 7.73
CA THR A 306 -15.52 26.34 6.85
C THR A 306 -15.15 26.78 5.44
N ILE A 307 -15.85 27.76 4.89
CA ILE A 307 -15.56 28.31 3.54
C ILE A 307 -14.22 29.05 3.56
N TYR A 308 -13.98 29.88 4.56
CA TYR A 308 -12.70 30.59 4.72
C TYR A 308 -11.52 29.62 4.77
N THR A 309 -11.63 28.60 5.63
CA THR A 309 -10.58 27.58 5.79
C THR A 309 -10.39 26.75 4.52
N TRP A 310 -11.49 26.42 3.84
CA TRP A 310 -11.45 25.66 2.58
C TRP A 310 -10.75 26.45 1.47
N VAL A 311 -11.09 27.71 1.28
CA VAL A 311 -10.47 28.61 0.28
C VAL A 311 -8.98 28.78 0.56
N GLY A 312 -8.60 28.94 1.84
CA GLY A 312 -7.21 28.96 2.27
C GLY A 312 -6.45 27.69 1.93
N ALA A 313 -7.05 26.52 2.23
CA ALA A 313 -6.48 25.22 1.91
C ALA A 313 -6.35 25.00 0.39
N ALA A 314 -7.37 25.33 -0.40
CA ALA A 314 -7.34 25.22 -1.86
C ALA A 314 -6.25 26.12 -2.49
N THR A 315 -6.03 27.30 -1.93
CA THR A 315 -4.94 28.19 -2.35
C THR A 315 -3.57 27.58 -2.07
N ARG A 316 -3.38 26.98 -0.88
CA ARG A 316 -2.13 26.27 -0.52
C ARG A 316 -1.91 25.06 -1.43
N TYR A 317 -2.97 24.32 -1.77
CA TYR A 317 -2.90 23.22 -2.73
C TYR A 317 -2.33 23.67 -4.07
N LEU A 318 -2.87 24.72 -4.67
CA LEU A 318 -2.41 25.25 -5.96
C LEU A 318 -0.98 25.80 -5.90
N LEU A 319 -0.57 26.39 -4.79
CA LEU A 319 0.80 26.84 -4.57
C LEU A 319 1.77 25.63 -4.58
N LEU A 320 1.49 24.61 -3.79
CA LEU A 320 2.29 23.41 -3.71
C LEU A 320 2.34 22.65 -5.05
N LYS A 321 1.20 22.54 -5.75
CA LYS A 321 1.11 21.91 -7.07
C LYS A 321 2.06 22.58 -8.05
N ARG A 322 2.05 23.91 -8.12
CA ARG A 322 2.98 24.66 -8.99
C ARG A 322 4.44 24.32 -8.68
N GLY A 323 4.80 24.21 -7.41
CA GLY A 323 6.13 23.83 -6.96
C GLY A 323 6.52 22.39 -7.31
N VAL A 324 5.56 21.45 -7.32
CA VAL A 324 5.79 20.05 -7.76
C VAL A 324 6.16 20.01 -9.24
N ILE A 325 5.38 20.69 -10.08
CA ILE A 325 5.56 20.68 -11.55
C ILE A 325 6.86 21.34 -11.96
N SER A 326 7.15 22.53 -11.40
CA SER A 326 8.34 23.30 -11.75
C SER A 326 9.63 22.81 -11.08
N ASN A 327 9.50 21.96 -10.06
CA ASN A 327 10.61 21.46 -9.22
C ASN A 327 11.54 22.58 -8.70
N THR A 328 10.98 23.76 -8.45
CA THR A 328 11.71 24.92 -7.95
C THR A 328 12.18 24.73 -6.50
N LYS A 329 13.09 25.58 -6.05
CA LYS A 329 13.46 25.66 -4.63
C LYS A 329 12.21 25.98 -3.79
N ILE A 330 12.16 25.43 -2.59
CA ILE A 330 11.05 25.66 -1.65
C ILE A 330 11.06 27.16 -1.28
N SER A 331 9.93 27.83 -1.45
CA SER A 331 9.77 29.24 -1.06
C SER A 331 9.45 29.36 0.44
N ALA A 332 9.65 30.56 1.03
CA ALA A 332 9.34 30.78 2.45
C ALA A 332 7.85 30.48 2.78
N ALA A 333 6.94 30.84 1.87
CA ALA A 333 5.51 30.54 2.03
C ALA A 333 5.19 29.03 1.96
N GLU A 334 5.96 28.26 1.20
CA GLU A 334 5.86 26.80 1.17
C GLU A 334 6.48 26.19 2.43
N GLU A 335 7.60 26.71 2.91
CA GLU A 335 8.29 26.23 4.13
C GLU A 335 7.36 26.30 5.35
N GLU A 336 6.59 27.37 5.50
CA GLU A 336 5.58 27.52 6.55
C GLU A 336 4.53 26.39 6.51
N VAL A 337 4.10 25.99 5.31
CA VAL A 337 3.15 24.88 5.13
C VAL A 337 3.82 23.53 5.41
N LEU A 338 5.11 23.39 5.11
CA LEU A 338 5.87 22.16 5.25
C LEU A 338 6.38 21.92 6.69
N GLN A 339 6.54 22.96 7.52
CA GLN A 339 6.99 22.84 8.91
C GLN A 339 6.01 22.08 9.83
N GLY A 340 4.76 21.92 9.42
CA GLY A 340 3.75 21.13 10.15
C GLY A 340 3.91 19.61 10.04
N GLU A 341 4.94 19.10 9.37
CA GLU A 341 5.13 17.66 9.19
C GLU A 341 5.65 16.98 10.46
N VAL A 342 4.87 16.04 10.99
CA VAL A 342 5.28 15.18 12.11
C VAL A 342 5.79 13.84 11.57
N VAL A 343 6.97 13.43 12.02
CA VAL A 343 7.50 12.09 11.73
C VAL A 343 6.90 11.11 12.73
N ILE A 344 6.00 10.25 12.26
CA ILE A 344 5.44 9.16 13.08
C ILE A 344 6.47 8.03 13.16
N LYS A 345 6.84 7.63 14.38
CA LYS A 345 7.65 6.44 14.62
C LYS A 345 6.80 5.17 14.42
N PRO A 346 7.36 4.08 13.86
CA PRO A 346 6.64 2.82 13.75
C PRO A 346 6.25 2.29 15.14
N GLU A 347 4.99 1.89 15.29
CA GLU A 347 4.40 1.46 16.55
C GLU A 347 4.63 -0.03 16.87
N SER A 348 4.39 -0.40 18.12
CA SER A 348 4.50 -1.78 18.63
C SER A 348 3.67 -2.80 17.84
N ALA A 349 2.57 -2.39 17.23
CA ALA A 349 1.71 -3.24 16.40
C ALA A 349 2.41 -3.75 15.12
N GLU A 350 3.27 -2.94 14.52
CA GLU A 350 4.06 -3.34 13.34
C GLU A 350 5.11 -4.39 13.70
N ARG A 351 5.71 -4.30 14.89
CA ARG A 351 6.66 -5.31 15.39
C ARG A 351 5.98 -6.66 15.62
N HIS A 352 4.75 -6.65 16.16
CA HIS A 352 4.00 -7.90 16.37
C HIS A 352 3.64 -8.55 15.02
N HIS A 353 3.16 -7.78 14.07
CA HIS A 353 2.89 -8.26 12.70
C HIS A 353 4.15 -8.85 12.05
N ALA A 354 5.29 -8.17 12.17
CA ALA A 354 6.56 -8.65 11.66
C ALA A 354 6.97 -9.98 12.31
N MET A 355 6.75 -10.14 13.63
CA MET A 355 7.03 -11.40 14.32
C MET A 355 6.10 -12.55 13.87
N VAL A 356 4.83 -12.27 13.62
CA VAL A 356 3.91 -13.26 13.05
C VAL A 356 4.37 -13.68 11.65
N ASN A 357 4.82 -12.76 10.83
CA ASN A 357 5.36 -13.06 9.50
C ASN A 357 6.67 -13.86 9.56
N PHE A 358 7.55 -13.59 10.54
CA PHE A 358 8.71 -14.41 10.83
C PHE A 358 8.30 -15.89 11.04
N TRP A 359 7.38 -16.11 11.96
CA TRP A 359 6.93 -17.47 12.28
C TRP A 359 6.23 -18.17 11.11
N ARG A 360 5.40 -17.44 10.35
CA ARG A 360 4.75 -17.98 9.14
C ARG A 360 5.77 -18.51 8.14
N THR A 361 6.79 -17.70 7.82
CA THR A 361 7.82 -18.12 6.86
C THR A 361 8.68 -19.24 7.40
N THR A 362 9.16 -19.12 8.64
CA THR A 362 10.01 -20.15 9.26
C THR A 362 9.28 -21.50 9.37
N LEU A 363 8.03 -21.49 9.85
CA LEU A 363 7.23 -22.71 9.97
C LEU A 363 6.92 -23.33 8.61
N ALA A 364 6.56 -22.51 7.60
CA ALA A 364 6.30 -23.02 6.26
C ALA A 364 7.54 -23.71 5.67
N CYS A 365 8.71 -23.07 5.81
CA CYS A 365 9.96 -23.65 5.33
C CYS A 365 10.38 -24.90 6.11
N ILE A 366 10.23 -24.92 7.43
CA ILE A 366 10.55 -26.11 8.25
C ILE A 366 9.60 -27.26 7.92
N LEU A 367 8.29 -27.01 7.83
CA LEU A 367 7.31 -28.05 7.47
C LEU A 367 7.56 -28.60 6.06
N GLY A 368 7.89 -27.73 5.11
CA GLY A 368 8.29 -28.15 3.77
C GLY A 368 9.55 -28.99 3.76
N THR A 369 10.57 -28.63 4.56
CA THR A 369 11.82 -29.40 4.71
C THR A 369 11.54 -30.76 5.32
N LEU A 370 10.74 -30.82 6.38
CA LEU A 370 10.36 -32.09 7.02
C LEU A 370 9.58 -33.00 6.06
N PHE A 371 8.63 -32.42 5.33
CA PHE A 371 7.87 -33.14 4.31
C PHE A 371 8.80 -33.71 3.23
N TRP A 372 9.72 -32.91 2.71
CA TRP A 372 10.69 -33.33 1.71
C TRP A 372 11.59 -34.47 2.21
N LEU A 373 12.16 -34.32 3.40
CA LEU A 373 13.04 -35.33 3.98
C LEU A 373 12.28 -36.64 4.34
N TRP A 374 11.05 -36.52 4.84
CA TRP A 374 10.23 -37.66 5.21
C TRP A 374 9.76 -38.49 4.00
N THR A 375 9.36 -37.80 2.93
CA THR A 375 8.91 -38.46 1.69
C THR A 375 10.06 -39.01 0.84
N GLY A 376 11.28 -38.52 1.01
CA GLY A 376 12.40 -38.81 0.14
C GLY A 376 12.17 -38.40 -1.33
N TRP A 377 11.21 -37.49 -1.59
CA TRP A 377 10.84 -37.07 -2.93
C TRP A 377 11.94 -36.24 -3.58
N THR A 378 12.50 -36.76 -4.69
CA THR A 378 13.62 -36.10 -5.39
C THR A 378 13.34 -34.68 -5.81
N SER A 379 12.10 -34.39 -6.20
CA SER A 379 11.66 -33.03 -6.63
C SER A 379 11.09 -32.19 -5.50
N GLY A 380 11.18 -32.62 -4.25
CA GLY A 380 10.79 -31.85 -3.08
C GLY A 380 11.56 -30.52 -2.93
N SER A 381 12.75 -30.44 -3.54
CA SER A 381 13.52 -29.21 -3.67
C SER A 381 12.73 -28.09 -4.39
N GLY A 382 12.02 -28.42 -5.45
CA GLY A 382 11.15 -27.49 -6.19
C GLY A 382 9.98 -26.97 -5.33
N ALA A 383 9.38 -27.84 -4.50
CA ALA A 383 8.35 -27.45 -3.54
C ALA A 383 8.89 -26.43 -2.52
N MET A 384 10.09 -26.66 -1.99
CA MET A 384 10.74 -25.75 -1.06
C MET A 384 11.01 -24.37 -1.64
N VAL A 385 11.47 -24.31 -2.90
CA VAL A 385 11.67 -23.05 -3.61
C VAL A 385 10.36 -22.25 -3.69
N MET A 386 9.26 -22.91 -4.03
CA MET A 386 7.95 -22.27 -4.11
C MET A 386 7.43 -21.82 -2.75
N ILE A 387 7.61 -22.58 -1.69
CA ILE A 387 7.28 -22.18 -0.32
C ILE A 387 8.00 -20.88 0.02
N ALA A 388 9.30 -20.81 -0.22
CA ALA A 388 10.12 -19.65 0.08
C ALA A 388 9.71 -18.42 -0.73
N VAL A 389 9.44 -18.58 -2.03
CA VAL A 389 9.02 -17.48 -2.92
C VAL A 389 7.63 -16.97 -2.53
N VAL A 390 6.65 -17.85 -2.35
CA VAL A 390 5.27 -17.47 -2.02
C VAL A 390 5.21 -16.77 -0.66
N THR A 391 5.89 -17.31 0.37
CA THR A 391 5.90 -16.68 1.70
C THR A 391 6.60 -15.33 1.66
N ALA A 392 7.76 -15.21 1.01
CA ALA A 392 8.48 -13.94 0.90
C ALA A 392 7.69 -12.85 0.15
N LEU A 393 6.93 -13.21 -0.87
CA LEU A 393 6.10 -12.26 -1.62
C LEU A 393 4.80 -11.93 -0.89
N ALA A 394 4.15 -12.92 -0.28
CA ALA A 394 2.89 -12.73 0.43
C ALA A 394 3.04 -11.84 1.67
N MET A 395 4.10 -12.02 2.47
CA MET A 395 4.29 -11.27 3.71
C MET A 395 4.59 -9.78 3.50
N ARG A 396 4.87 -9.35 2.29
CA ARG A 396 5.10 -7.94 1.94
C ARG A 396 3.82 -7.14 1.70
N LEU A 397 2.70 -7.83 1.51
CA LEU A 397 1.43 -7.22 1.18
C LEU A 397 0.49 -7.20 2.39
N PRO A 398 -0.45 -6.24 2.45
CA PRO A 398 -1.37 -6.12 3.59
C PRO A 398 -2.22 -7.39 3.82
N ASN A 399 -2.54 -8.11 2.75
CA ASN A 399 -3.34 -9.33 2.78
C ASN A 399 -2.56 -10.56 2.28
N PRO A 400 -1.70 -11.17 3.11
CA PRO A 400 -0.89 -12.33 2.71
C PRO A 400 -1.72 -13.51 2.20
N ARG A 401 -2.93 -13.69 2.74
CA ARG A 401 -3.84 -14.77 2.35
C ARG A 401 -4.27 -14.67 0.89
N MET A 402 -4.64 -13.47 0.43
CA MET A 402 -5.06 -13.26 -0.96
C MET A 402 -3.92 -13.55 -1.93
N VAL A 403 -2.69 -13.19 -1.56
CA VAL A 403 -1.51 -13.45 -2.41
C VAL A 403 -1.20 -14.94 -2.49
N ALA A 404 -1.26 -15.66 -1.38
CA ALA A 404 -1.04 -17.11 -1.37
C ALA A 404 -2.09 -17.85 -2.21
N ILE A 405 -3.36 -17.43 -2.12
CA ILE A 405 -4.46 -17.96 -2.94
C ILE A 405 -4.24 -17.62 -4.42
N ASP A 406 -3.81 -16.38 -4.73
CA ASP A 406 -3.50 -15.95 -6.09
C ASP A 406 -2.39 -16.81 -6.72
N PHE A 407 -1.32 -17.09 -5.97
CA PHE A 407 -0.24 -17.96 -6.43
C PHE A 407 -0.71 -19.40 -6.64
N LEU A 408 -1.54 -19.95 -5.76
CA LEU A 408 -2.07 -21.30 -5.90
C LEU A 408 -2.95 -21.42 -7.17
N TYR A 409 -3.90 -20.52 -7.36
CA TYR A 409 -4.73 -20.48 -8.58
C TYR A 409 -3.88 -20.28 -9.84
N GLY A 410 -2.87 -19.42 -9.76
CA GLY A 410 -1.93 -19.21 -10.85
C GLY A 410 -1.13 -20.47 -11.20
N THR A 411 -0.66 -21.20 -10.19
CA THR A 411 0.06 -22.47 -10.41
C THR A 411 -0.85 -23.53 -11.00
N ILE A 412 -2.12 -23.64 -10.54
CA ILE A 412 -3.11 -24.55 -11.14
C ILE A 412 -3.35 -24.19 -12.62
N ALA A 413 -3.48 -22.91 -12.95
CA ALA A 413 -3.64 -22.46 -14.33
C ALA A 413 -2.38 -22.68 -15.19
N ALA A 414 -1.20 -22.64 -14.57
CA ALA A 414 0.08 -22.88 -15.25
C ALA A 414 0.26 -24.35 -15.69
N LEU A 415 -0.37 -25.30 -15.01
CA LEU A 415 -0.23 -26.74 -15.34
C LEU A 415 -0.69 -27.07 -16.76
N PRO A 416 -1.92 -26.76 -17.19
CA PRO A 416 -2.36 -27.05 -18.57
C PRO A 416 -1.58 -26.23 -19.60
N ILE A 417 -1.23 -24.98 -19.31
CA ILE A 417 -0.41 -24.16 -20.20
C ILE A 417 0.99 -24.76 -20.35
N GLY A 418 1.63 -25.11 -19.25
CA GLY A 418 2.95 -25.75 -19.25
C GLY A 418 2.94 -27.09 -19.96
N ALA A 419 1.92 -27.92 -19.75
CA ALA A 419 1.74 -29.19 -20.45
C ALA A 419 1.61 -29.02 -21.97
N LEU A 420 0.80 -28.06 -22.43
CA LEU A 420 0.65 -27.72 -23.84
C LEU A 420 2.01 -27.29 -24.45
N TYR A 421 2.74 -26.44 -23.75
CA TYR A 421 4.04 -25.97 -24.20
C TYR A 421 5.07 -27.08 -24.21
N PHE A 422 5.18 -27.85 -23.16
CA PHE A 422 6.17 -28.91 -23.02
C PHE A 422 5.94 -30.06 -24.01
N LEU A 423 4.68 -30.52 -24.16
CA LEU A 423 4.35 -31.72 -24.97
C LEU A 423 4.18 -31.41 -26.46
N VAL A 424 3.73 -30.22 -26.83
CA VAL A 424 3.34 -29.90 -28.21
C VAL A 424 4.17 -28.77 -28.78
N ILE A 425 4.23 -27.61 -28.12
CA ILE A 425 4.77 -26.39 -28.73
C ILE A 425 6.31 -26.44 -28.80
N ILE A 426 6.98 -26.74 -27.69
CA ILE A 426 8.45 -26.76 -27.66
C ILE A 426 9.04 -27.83 -28.58
N PRO A 427 8.53 -29.07 -28.61
CA PRO A 427 9.01 -30.06 -29.58
C PRO A 427 8.77 -29.64 -31.04
N SER A 428 7.68 -28.96 -31.34
CA SER A 428 7.38 -28.45 -32.70
C SER A 428 8.33 -27.34 -33.16
N THR A 429 9.06 -26.69 -32.25
CA THR A 429 10.07 -25.67 -32.61
C THR A 429 11.33 -26.23 -33.27
N GLN A 430 11.49 -27.57 -33.28
CA GLN A 430 12.60 -28.26 -33.91
C GLN A 430 13.98 -27.70 -33.50
N GLN A 431 14.13 -27.32 -32.25
CA GLN A 431 15.34 -26.69 -31.69
C GLN A 431 15.71 -25.34 -32.30
N SER A 432 14.79 -24.71 -33.04
CA SER A 432 14.99 -23.36 -33.57
C SER A 432 14.83 -22.34 -32.47
N MET A 433 15.88 -21.58 -32.15
CA MET A 433 15.85 -20.50 -31.18
C MET A 433 14.80 -19.44 -31.54
N LEU A 434 14.63 -19.13 -32.80
CA LEU A 434 13.65 -18.14 -33.27
C LEU A 434 12.22 -18.59 -32.96
N LEU A 435 11.90 -19.86 -33.28
CA LEU A 435 10.55 -20.41 -33.03
C LEU A 435 10.26 -20.52 -31.52
N LEU A 436 11.25 -20.87 -30.73
CA LEU A 436 11.12 -20.89 -29.27
C LEU A 436 10.85 -19.47 -28.71
N CYS A 437 11.56 -18.47 -29.19
CA CYS A 437 11.34 -17.07 -28.82
C CYS A 437 9.94 -16.59 -29.18
N ILE A 438 9.45 -16.90 -30.40
CA ILE A 438 8.11 -16.52 -30.86
C ILE A 438 7.04 -17.21 -30.01
N SER A 439 7.18 -18.51 -29.74
CA SER A 439 6.21 -19.25 -28.95
C SER A 439 6.09 -18.70 -27.53
N LEU A 440 7.21 -18.41 -26.87
CA LEU A 440 7.21 -17.80 -25.54
C LEU A 440 6.72 -16.34 -25.54
N ALA A 441 6.97 -15.58 -26.63
CA ALA A 441 6.41 -14.24 -26.78
C ALA A 441 4.88 -14.26 -26.80
N VAL A 442 4.29 -15.22 -27.53
CA VAL A 442 2.82 -15.39 -27.60
C VAL A 442 2.26 -15.72 -26.22
N MET A 443 2.85 -16.65 -25.49
CA MET A 443 2.45 -16.99 -24.12
C MET A 443 2.52 -15.76 -23.20
N ALA A 444 3.68 -15.10 -23.19
CA ALA A 444 3.92 -13.94 -22.33
C ALA A 444 2.98 -12.77 -22.66
N PHE A 445 2.62 -12.60 -23.94
CA PHE A 445 1.66 -11.58 -24.37
C PHE A 445 0.26 -11.83 -23.79
N PHE A 446 -0.26 -13.02 -23.95
CA PHE A 446 -1.62 -13.34 -23.44
C PHE A 446 -1.68 -13.30 -21.92
N ILE A 447 -0.71 -13.90 -21.23
CA ILE A 447 -0.65 -13.84 -19.76
C ILE A 447 -0.41 -12.39 -19.30
N GLY A 448 0.38 -11.60 -20.03
CA GLY A 448 0.65 -10.19 -19.74
C GLY A 448 -0.60 -9.32 -19.77
N ILE A 449 -1.54 -9.57 -20.70
CA ILE A 449 -2.85 -8.89 -20.73
C ILE A 449 -3.63 -9.18 -19.44
N GLU A 450 -3.66 -10.44 -19.00
CA GLU A 450 -4.38 -10.83 -17.78
C GLU A 450 -3.72 -10.28 -16.51
N VAL A 451 -2.38 -10.23 -16.46
CA VAL A 451 -1.61 -9.57 -15.39
C VAL A 451 -2.00 -8.09 -15.29
N GLN A 452 -2.10 -7.39 -16.42
CA GLN A 452 -2.47 -5.98 -16.44
C GLN A 452 -3.92 -5.75 -15.99
N LYS A 453 -4.83 -6.67 -16.31
CA LYS A 453 -6.23 -6.65 -15.85
C LYS A 453 -6.39 -7.04 -14.37
N ARG A 454 -5.32 -7.38 -13.69
CA ARG A 454 -5.30 -7.84 -12.29
C ARG A 454 -6.21 -9.04 -12.04
N ARG A 455 -6.31 -9.96 -12.97
CA ARG A 455 -7.05 -11.19 -12.71
C ARG A 455 -6.32 -12.06 -11.72
N LEU A 456 -7.10 -12.63 -10.82
CA LEU A 456 -6.59 -13.55 -9.80
C LEU A 456 -5.82 -14.69 -10.47
N GLY A 457 -4.62 -14.98 -9.96
CA GLY A 457 -3.76 -16.06 -10.47
C GLY A 457 -2.87 -15.70 -11.66
N SER A 458 -3.07 -14.56 -12.33
CA SER A 458 -2.36 -14.26 -13.59
C SER A 458 -0.85 -14.17 -13.43
N LEU A 459 -0.38 -13.60 -12.35
CA LEU A 459 1.05 -13.43 -12.11
C LEU A 459 1.69 -14.71 -11.57
N GLY A 460 0.98 -15.43 -10.70
CA GLY A 460 1.35 -16.79 -10.32
C GLY A 460 1.46 -17.70 -11.54
N ALA A 461 0.51 -17.60 -12.50
CA ALA A 461 0.54 -18.34 -13.74
C ALA A 461 1.78 -18.02 -14.58
N LEU A 462 2.14 -16.73 -14.74
CA LEU A 462 3.33 -16.34 -15.47
C LEU A 462 4.61 -16.95 -14.85
N ALA A 463 4.79 -16.75 -13.55
CA ALA A 463 5.97 -17.22 -12.83
C ALA A 463 6.06 -18.75 -12.81
N SER A 464 4.95 -19.43 -12.54
CA SER A 464 4.89 -20.88 -12.48
C SER A 464 5.07 -21.53 -13.85
N THR A 465 4.50 -20.99 -14.92
CA THR A 465 4.68 -21.54 -16.26
C THR A 465 6.14 -21.45 -16.70
N ILE A 466 6.81 -20.30 -16.53
CA ILE A 466 8.23 -20.16 -16.86
C ILE A 466 9.07 -21.17 -16.07
N ASN A 467 8.76 -21.39 -14.82
CA ASN A 467 9.51 -22.31 -13.96
C ASN A 467 9.24 -23.79 -14.28
N ILE A 468 8.00 -24.16 -14.67
CA ILE A 468 7.60 -25.51 -15.06
C ILE A 468 8.29 -25.95 -16.36
N LEU A 469 8.50 -25.01 -17.31
CA LEU A 469 9.08 -25.32 -18.62
C LEU A 469 10.56 -25.74 -18.55
N VAL A 470 11.24 -25.55 -17.43
CA VAL A 470 12.63 -25.97 -17.18
C VAL A 470 13.54 -25.59 -18.37
N LEU A 471 13.58 -24.29 -18.67
CA LEU A 471 14.40 -23.74 -19.77
C LEU A 471 15.89 -23.69 -19.34
N ASP A 472 16.56 -24.82 -19.38
CA ASP A 472 17.95 -24.99 -19.01
C ASP A 472 18.82 -25.20 -20.27
N ASN A 473 20.13 -25.10 -20.14
CA ASN A 473 21.09 -25.31 -21.22
C ASN A 473 22.09 -26.41 -20.84
N PRO A 474 22.10 -27.58 -21.52
CA PRO A 474 21.23 -27.97 -22.64
C PRO A 474 19.76 -28.25 -22.22
N MET A 475 18.83 -28.00 -23.13
CA MET A 475 17.42 -28.37 -22.89
C MET A 475 17.26 -29.89 -22.96
N THR A 476 16.78 -30.47 -21.89
CA THR A 476 16.46 -31.90 -21.79
C THR A 476 14.96 -32.10 -21.66
N PHE A 477 14.39 -32.99 -22.49
CA PHE A 477 12.95 -33.29 -22.52
C PHE A 477 12.66 -34.56 -21.74
N HIS A 478 12.71 -34.48 -20.40
CA HIS A 478 12.31 -35.57 -19.52
C HIS A 478 10.93 -35.33 -18.95
N PHE A 479 9.94 -36.13 -19.34
CA PHE A 479 8.57 -36.00 -18.86
C PHE A 479 8.46 -36.13 -17.33
N SER A 480 9.23 -37.00 -16.74
CA SER A 480 9.30 -37.16 -15.28
C SER A 480 9.74 -35.85 -14.60
N GLN A 481 10.78 -35.20 -15.10
CA GLN A 481 11.29 -33.94 -14.56
C GLN A 481 10.28 -32.80 -14.71
N PHE A 482 9.56 -32.74 -15.83
CA PHE A 482 8.46 -31.80 -16.04
C PHE A 482 7.34 -32.04 -15.01
N LEU A 483 6.88 -33.29 -14.87
CA LEU A 483 5.79 -33.65 -13.95
C LEU A 483 6.18 -33.36 -12.50
N ASP A 484 7.38 -33.73 -12.12
CA ASP A 484 7.94 -33.48 -10.80
C ASP A 484 8.05 -31.99 -10.48
N SER A 485 8.54 -31.19 -11.43
CA SER A 485 8.60 -29.72 -11.27
C SER A 485 7.20 -29.12 -11.11
N ALA A 486 6.25 -29.58 -11.90
CA ALA A 486 4.87 -29.12 -11.87
C ALA A 486 4.18 -29.45 -10.53
N LEU A 487 4.30 -30.71 -10.10
CA LEU A 487 3.75 -31.18 -8.81
C LEU A 487 4.47 -30.52 -7.62
N GLY A 488 5.79 -30.37 -7.70
CA GLY A 488 6.57 -29.68 -6.68
C GLY A 488 6.08 -28.26 -6.44
N GLN A 489 5.86 -27.50 -7.50
CA GLN A 489 5.34 -26.13 -7.38
C GLN A 489 3.93 -26.09 -6.78
N LEU A 490 3.05 -27.00 -7.20
CA LEU A 490 1.68 -27.08 -6.67
C LEU A 490 1.68 -27.41 -5.17
N VAL A 491 2.42 -28.42 -4.76
CA VAL A 491 2.57 -28.82 -3.35
C VAL A 491 3.19 -27.69 -2.53
N GLY A 492 4.22 -27.03 -3.05
CA GLY A 492 4.87 -25.90 -2.37
C GLY A 492 3.92 -24.72 -2.16
N CYS A 493 3.16 -24.33 -3.18
CA CYS A 493 2.14 -23.27 -3.07
C CYS A 493 1.05 -23.66 -2.07
N PHE A 494 0.59 -24.90 -2.09
CA PHE A 494 -0.44 -25.39 -1.18
C PHE A 494 0.04 -25.39 0.28
N LEU A 495 1.25 -25.88 0.56
CA LEU A 495 1.83 -25.87 1.91
C LEU A 495 2.04 -24.44 2.42
N ALA A 496 2.56 -23.55 1.58
CA ALA A 496 2.70 -22.14 1.94
C ALA A 496 1.34 -21.49 2.28
N MET A 497 0.32 -21.73 1.46
CA MET A 497 -1.04 -21.25 1.69
C MET A 497 -1.60 -21.81 3.01
N MET A 498 -1.46 -23.11 3.27
CA MET A 498 -1.94 -23.75 4.48
C MET A 498 -1.35 -23.10 5.74
N VAL A 499 -0.03 -22.88 5.77
CA VAL A 499 0.61 -22.24 6.93
C VAL A 499 0.15 -20.80 7.10
N ILE A 500 0.01 -20.04 6.01
CA ILE A 500 -0.48 -18.66 6.04
C ILE A 500 -1.92 -18.58 6.56
N LEU A 501 -2.77 -19.55 6.27
CA LEU A 501 -4.14 -19.62 6.75
C LEU A 501 -4.22 -20.08 8.22
N LEU A 502 -3.39 -21.05 8.63
CA LEU A 502 -3.38 -21.60 9.98
C LEU A 502 -2.83 -20.58 11.00
N VAL A 503 -1.75 -19.90 10.68
CA VAL A 503 -1.16 -18.88 11.55
C VAL A 503 -1.96 -17.60 11.38
N ARG A 504 -3.01 -17.44 12.20
CA ARG A 504 -3.86 -16.25 12.15
C ARG A 504 -3.11 -15.04 12.65
N ASP A 505 -3.28 -13.94 11.94
CA ASP A 505 -2.77 -12.64 12.34
C ASP A 505 -3.93 -11.76 12.82
N ASN A 506 -3.99 -11.55 14.12
CA ASN A 506 -4.94 -10.63 14.74
C ASN A 506 -4.37 -9.19 14.82
N SER A 507 -3.20 -8.95 14.22
CA SER A 507 -2.54 -7.64 14.26
C SER A 507 -3.30 -6.58 13.49
N GLN A 508 -4.03 -6.93 12.43
CA GLN A 508 -4.84 -5.96 11.69
C GLN A 508 -5.96 -5.40 12.56
N ALA A 509 -6.72 -6.25 13.23
CA ALA A 509 -7.76 -5.81 14.16
C ALA A 509 -7.15 -4.98 15.30
N ARG A 510 -6.02 -5.43 15.85
CA ARG A 510 -5.29 -4.70 16.90
C ARG A 510 -4.76 -3.35 16.40
N THR A 511 -4.24 -3.27 15.18
CA THR A 511 -3.80 -2.01 14.58
C THR A 511 -4.95 -1.06 14.35
N GLY A 512 -6.08 -1.53 13.84
CA GLY A 512 -7.30 -0.73 13.68
C GLY A 512 -7.77 -0.15 15.01
N ARG A 513 -7.74 -0.95 16.07
CA ARG A 513 -8.06 -0.50 17.44
C ARG A 513 -7.07 0.57 17.94
N VAL A 514 -5.77 0.36 17.78
CA VAL A 514 -4.75 1.33 18.21
C VAL A 514 -4.93 2.66 17.48
N LEU A 515 -5.15 2.62 16.17
CA LEU A 515 -5.40 3.83 15.38
C LEU A 515 -6.68 4.54 15.84
N LEU A 516 -7.79 3.82 16.01
CA LEU A 516 -9.04 4.40 16.49
C LEU A 516 -8.91 4.96 17.91
N ASN A 517 -8.20 4.29 18.80
CA ASN A 517 -7.92 4.77 20.15
C ASN A 517 -7.17 6.12 20.16
N GLN A 518 -6.27 6.33 19.21
CA GLN A 518 -5.55 7.60 19.09
C GLN A 518 -6.50 8.74 18.69
N PHE A 519 -7.48 8.48 17.82
CA PHE A 519 -8.53 9.47 17.50
C PHE A 519 -9.45 9.75 18.69
N VAL A 520 -9.87 8.73 19.43
CA VAL A 520 -10.66 8.89 20.68
C VAL A 520 -9.87 9.72 21.68
N SER A 521 -8.59 9.38 21.91
CA SER A 521 -7.71 10.14 22.80
C SER A 521 -7.57 11.61 22.36
N ALA A 522 -7.42 11.86 21.08
CA ALA A 522 -7.31 13.23 20.53
C ALA A 522 -8.62 14.01 20.73
N ALA A 523 -9.78 13.40 20.47
CA ALA A 523 -11.08 14.02 20.65
C ALA A 523 -11.35 14.35 22.12
N VAL A 524 -11.14 13.39 23.04
CA VAL A 524 -11.33 13.59 24.48
C VAL A 524 -10.33 14.57 25.06
N SER A 525 -9.06 14.55 24.62
CA SER A 525 -8.05 15.52 25.08
C SER A 525 -8.42 16.95 24.68
N SER A 526 -9.07 17.15 23.54
CA SER A 526 -9.53 18.49 23.13
C SER A 526 -10.66 19.03 23.98
N LEU A 527 -11.46 18.15 24.61
CA LEU A 527 -12.48 18.53 25.59
C LEU A 527 -11.87 18.88 26.96
N THR A 528 -10.84 18.16 27.37
CA THR A 528 -10.42 18.07 28.78
C THR A 528 -9.12 18.80 29.14
N THR A 529 -8.32 19.29 28.16
CA THR A 529 -7.01 19.91 28.44
C THR A 529 -7.05 21.42 28.56
N ASN A 530 -6.21 21.93 29.45
CA ASN A 530 -5.97 23.36 29.69
C ASN A 530 -5.38 24.04 28.47
N THR A 531 -5.67 25.31 28.26
CA THR A 531 -5.40 26.14 27.07
C THR A 531 -4.00 26.05 26.46
N ALA A 532 -2.95 25.85 27.26
CA ALA A 532 -1.56 25.77 26.78
C ALA A 532 -1.23 24.47 26.00
N ARG A 533 -1.75 23.32 26.44
CA ARG A 533 -1.59 22.02 25.75
C ARG A 533 -2.52 21.85 24.56
N ARG A 534 -3.67 22.52 24.54
CA ARG A 534 -4.59 22.55 23.39
C ARG A 534 -3.97 23.13 22.13
N LYS A 535 -3.01 24.04 22.26
CA LYS A 535 -2.37 24.72 21.13
C LYS A 535 -1.35 23.83 20.37
N GLN A 536 -0.98 22.65 20.88
CA GLN A 536 -0.15 21.72 20.12
C GLN A 536 -0.90 21.20 18.89
N ASN A 537 -0.33 21.41 17.73
CA ASN A 537 -0.97 21.04 16.46
C ASN A 537 -0.79 19.55 16.16
N HIS A 538 -1.71 18.70 16.64
CA HIS A 538 -1.73 17.26 16.38
C HIS A 538 -2.42 16.88 15.05
N LEU A 539 -3.05 17.83 14.36
CA LEU A 539 -3.81 17.59 13.13
C LEU A 539 -3.00 16.89 12.03
N PRO A 540 -1.74 17.26 11.72
CA PRO A 540 -0.97 16.55 10.72
C PRO A 540 -0.73 15.08 11.08
N ALA A 541 -0.52 14.79 12.38
CA ALA A 541 -0.37 13.42 12.86
C ALA A 541 -1.68 12.62 12.73
N LEU A 542 -2.82 13.23 13.07
CA LEU A 542 -4.14 12.60 12.93
C LEU A 542 -4.48 12.32 11.48
N TYR A 543 -4.18 13.22 10.54
CA TYR A 543 -4.36 12.97 9.12
C TYR A 543 -3.46 11.86 8.59
N GLN A 544 -2.21 11.76 9.05
CA GLN A 544 -1.33 10.64 8.70
C GLN A 544 -1.88 9.30 9.23
N GLN A 545 -2.43 9.28 10.45
CA GLN A 545 -3.09 8.11 11.03
C GLN A 545 -4.35 7.73 10.26
N LEU A 546 -5.11 8.72 9.78
CA LEU A 546 -6.25 8.49 8.92
C LEU A 546 -5.84 7.83 7.59
N PHE A 547 -4.73 8.24 6.98
CA PHE A 547 -4.16 7.57 5.81
C PHE A 547 -3.75 6.12 6.12
N LEU A 548 -3.13 5.88 7.26
CA LEU A 548 -2.78 4.52 7.67
C LEU A 548 -4.03 3.66 7.84
N LEU A 549 -5.09 4.21 8.44
CA LEU A 549 -6.38 3.53 8.60
C LEU A 549 -6.97 3.16 7.23
N LEU A 550 -6.99 4.10 6.29
CA LEU A 550 -7.49 3.88 4.94
C LEU A 550 -6.68 2.82 4.17
N ASN A 551 -5.36 2.85 4.30
CA ASN A 551 -4.49 1.89 3.62
C ASN A 551 -4.63 0.48 4.17
N LYS A 552 -4.84 0.34 5.48
CA LYS A 552 -4.97 -0.96 6.14
C LYS A 552 -6.38 -1.55 6.05
N PHE A 553 -7.40 -0.69 5.95
CA PHE A 553 -8.82 -1.09 5.89
C PHE A 553 -9.53 -0.46 4.67
N PRO A 554 -9.13 -0.80 3.45
CA PRO A 554 -9.76 -0.26 2.26
C PRO A 554 -11.24 -0.70 2.21
N GLY A 555 -12.15 0.28 2.18
CA GLY A 555 -13.60 0.03 2.08
C GLY A 555 -14.37 0.04 3.41
N ASP A 556 -13.71 0.18 4.55
CA ASP A 556 -14.40 0.34 5.84
C ASP A 556 -14.85 1.80 6.06
N VAL A 557 -15.99 2.12 5.47
CA VAL A 557 -16.58 3.46 5.53
C VAL A 557 -16.94 3.87 6.97
N ALA A 558 -17.34 2.92 7.82
CA ALA A 558 -17.75 3.20 9.20
C ALA A 558 -16.58 3.71 10.05
N ARG A 559 -15.45 2.99 10.03
CA ARG A 559 -14.24 3.40 10.75
C ARG A 559 -13.70 4.73 10.26
N PHE A 560 -13.76 4.94 8.94
CA PHE A 560 -13.29 6.19 8.36
C PHE A 560 -14.16 7.38 8.77
N ARG A 561 -15.49 7.27 8.68
CA ARG A 561 -16.43 8.34 9.11
C ARG A 561 -16.24 8.69 10.58
N LEU A 562 -16.07 7.67 11.41
CA LEU A 562 -15.82 7.87 12.84
C LEU A 562 -14.51 8.61 13.09
N ALA A 563 -13.40 8.20 12.46
CA ALA A 563 -12.10 8.86 12.57
C ALA A 563 -12.16 10.32 12.07
N LEU A 564 -12.85 10.56 10.94
CA LEU A 564 -13.04 11.91 10.41
C LEU A 564 -13.82 12.81 11.35
N THR A 565 -14.92 12.29 11.95
CA THR A 565 -15.71 13.03 12.94
C THR A 565 -14.88 13.41 14.17
N MET A 566 -14.02 12.49 14.64
CA MET A 566 -13.12 12.77 15.76
C MET A 566 -12.09 13.85 15.41
N ILE A 567 -11.57 13.86 14.19
CA ILE A 567 -10.66 14.90 13.70
C ILE A 567 -11.37 16.26 13.65
N ILE A 568 -12.60 16.30 13.12
CA ILE A 568 -13.41 17.53 13.05
C ILE A 568 -13.71 18.05 14.47
N ALA A 569 -14.14 17.16 15.38
CA ALA A 569 -14.38 17.51 16.76
C ALA A 569 -13.11 18.07 17.43
N HIS A 570 -11.96 17.40 17.24
CA HIS A 570 -10.67 17.87 17.74
C HIS A 570 -10.31 19.27 17.21
N GLN A 571 -10.47 19.50 15.92
CA GLN A 571 -10.15 20.77 15.27
C GLN A 571 -11.02 21.93 15.79
N ARG A 572 -12.32 21.71 15.93
CA ARG A 572 -13.26 22.73 16.43
C ARG A 572 -13.06 23.02 17.91
N LEU A 573 -13.03 21.98 18.74
CA LEU A 573 -12.91 22.10 20.18
C LEU A 573 -11.57 22.68 20.63
N ARG A 574 -10.51 22.52 19.82
CA ARG A 574 -9.20 23.10 20.11
C ARG A 574 -9.24 24.64 20.22
N ASN A 575 -10.04 25.28 19.40
CA ASN A 575 -10.12 26.75 19.30
C ASN A 575 -11.35 27.32 20.05
N ALA A 576 -12.22 26.46 20.56
CA ALA A 576 -13.43 26.89 21.22
C ALA A 576 -13.18 27.37 22.67
N PRO A 577 -13.84 28.45 23.12
CA PRO A 577 -13.79 28.88 24.51
C PRO A 577 -14.58 27.87 25.36
N VAL A 578 -13.90 26.92 25.98
CA VAL A 578 -14.55 26.00 26.94
C VAL A 578 -14.70 26.72 28.29
N PRO A 579 -15.92 26.75 28.85
CA PRO A 579 -16.13 27.32 30.16
C PRO A 579 -15.28 26.58 31.20
N ILE A 580 -14.60 27.32 32.05
CA ILE A 580 -13.79 26.77 33.16
C ILE A 580 -14.58 26.93 34.43
N ASN A 581 -15.16 25.85 34.94
CA ASN A 581 -15.81 25.78 36.22
C ASN A 581 -15.21 24.60 37.02
N ASP A 582 -15.17 24.68 38.37
CA ASP A 582 -14.54 23.65 39.18
C ASP A 582 -15.24 22.29 39.05
N ASP A 583 -16.57 22.25 38.95
CA ASP A 583 -17.32 21.05 38.66
C ASP A 583 -16.99 20.42 37.30
N LEU A 584 -16.72 21.26 36.33
CA LEU A 584 -16.31 20.84 34.98
C LEU A 584 -14.92 20.21 34.98
N SER A 585 -14.03 20.76 35.80
CA SER A 585 -12.64 20.27 35.88
C SER A 585 -12.55 18.87 36.50
N ALA A 586 -13.44 18.55 37.45
CA ALA A 586 -13.55 17.21 38.03
C ALA A 586 -14.12 16.22 36.98
N PHE A 587 -15.17 16.63 36.27
CA PHE A 587 -15.78 15.85 35.22
C PHE A 587 -14.84 15.58 34.03
N HIS A 588 -14.08 16.57 33.60
CA HIS A 588 -13.06 16.39 32.57
C HIS A 588 -11.97 15.39 32.99
N ARG A 589 -11.58 15.36 34.25
CA ARG A 589 -10.63 14.37 34.78
C ARG A 589 -11.22 12.95 34.73
N GLN A 590 -12.50 12.81 35.02
CA GLN A 590 -13.21 11.54 34.92
C GLN A 590 -13.32 11.05 33.48
N LEU A 591 -13.81 11.87 32.55
CA LEU A 591 -13.85 11.57 31.12
C LEU A 591 -12.50 11.11 30.58
N ARG A 592 -11.43 11.78 30.97
CA ARG A 592 -10.08 11.41 30.54
C ARG A 592 -9.66 10.05 31.11
N ARG A 593 -9.93 9.78 32.40
CA ARG A 593 -9.65 8.46 33.00
C ARG A 593 -10.43 7.34 32.31
N THR A 594 -11.70 7.55 32.04
CA THR A 594 -12.52 6.55 31.32
C THR A 594 -12.00 6.32 29.90
N ALA A 595 -11.61 7.37 29.18
CA ALA A 595 -10.97 7.23 27.87
C ALA A 595 -9.64 6.47 27.95
N ASP A 596 -8.79 6.76 28.94
CA ASP A 596 -7.53 6.04 29.18
C ASP A 596 -7.79 4.56 29.50
N HIS A 597 -8.86 4.23 30.23
CA HIS A 597 -9.28 2.84 30.47
C HIS A 597 -9.76 2.13 29.19
N VAL A 598 -10.48 2.83 28.30
CA VAL A 598 -10.85 2.27 26.99
C VAL A 598 -9.60 1.94 26.17
N ILE A 599 -8.62 2.84 26.19
CA ILE A 599 -7.35 2.70 25.42
C ILE A 599 -6.49 1.56 25.98
N SER A 600 -6.40 1.43 27.29
CA SER A 600 -5.55 0.45 27.98
C SER A 600 -6.20 -0.92 28.19
N ALA A 601 -7.50 -1.07 27.87
CA ALA A 601 -8.22 -2.32 28.08
C ALA A 601 -7.61 -3.50 27.33
N SER A 602 -7.22 -4.54 28.06
CA SER A 602 -6.58 -5.75 27.52
C SER A 602 -7.57 -6.75 26.91
N SER A 603 -8.83 -6.72 27.31
CA SER A 603 -9.90 -7.63 26.85
C SER A 603 -11.05 -6.85 26.21
N ASP A 604 -11.66 -7.44 25.17
CA ASP A 604 -12.75 -6.81 24.41
C ASP A 604 -13.97 -6.56 25.29
N ASP A 605 -14.28 -7.45 26.25
CA ASP A 605 -15.41 -7.26 27.18
C ASP A 605 -15.19 -6.08 28.14
N LYS A 606 -13.98 -5.93 28.68
CA LYS A 606 -13.64 -4.77 29.51
C LYS A 606 -13.70 -3.48 28.69
N ARG A 607 -13.24 -3.51 27.46
CA ARG A 607 -13.27 -2.39 26.55
C ARG A 607 -14.70 -1.96 26.22
N ARG A 608 -15.60 -2.91 25.92
CA ARG A 608 -17.03 -2.62 25.70
C ARG A 608 -17.68 -1.95 26.92
N ARG A 609 -17.37 -2.42 28.13
CA ARG A 609 -17.88 -1.81 29.37
C ARG A 609 -17.37 -0.38 29.55
N TYR A 610 -16.06 -0.15 29.42
CA TYR A 610 -15.49 1.20 29.54
C TYR A 610 -15.95 2.13 28.43
N PHE A 611 -16.13 1.62 27.22
CA PHE A 611 -16.66 2.41 26.11
C PHE A 611 -18.11 2.81 26.34
N LYS A 612 -18.95 1.91 26.85
CA LYS A 612 -20.33 2.23 27.26
C LYS A 612 -20.33 3.28 28.34
N GLN A 613 -19.48 3.16 29.34
CA GLN A 613 -19.35 4.17 30.40
C GLN A 613 -18.90 5.52 29.82
N LEU A 614 -17.96 5.54 28.86
CA LEU A 614 -17.51 6.76 28.19
C LEU A 614 -18.67 7.44 27.43
N LEU A 615 -19.52 6.66 26.76
CA LEU A 615 -20.70 7.18 26.08
C LEU A 615 -21.70 7.80 27.08
N GLU A 616 -22.01 7.11 28.18
CA GLU A 616 -22.88 7.62 29.23
C GLU A 616 -22.33 8.93 29.84
N GLU A 617 -21.03 9.01 30.08
CA GLU A 617 -20.38 10.23 30.57
C GLU A 617 -20.42 11.36 29.51
N LEU A 618 -20.28 11.07 28.23
CA LEU A 618 -20.40 12.06 27.15
C LEU A 618 -21.85 12.56 27.00
N ASP A 619 -22.86 11.70 27.16
CA ASP A 619 -24.27 12.08 27.15
C ASP A 619 -24.59 13.05 28.32
N ILE A 620 -24.07 12.75 29.52
CA ILE A 620 -24.19 13.64 30.69
C ILE A 620 -23.48 14.98 30.43
N TYR A 621 -22.32 14.94 29.77
CA TYR A 621 -21.58 16.14 29.42
C TYR A 621 -22.34 17.02 28.43
N GLN A 622 -22.95 16.41 27.43
CA GLN A 622 -23.79 17.10 26.45
C GLN A 622 -24.97 17.81 27.14
N GLU A 623 -25.64 17.14 28.08
CA GLU A 623 -26.75 17.72 28.81
C GLU A 623 -26.32 18.87 29.74
N LYS A 624 -25.17 18.72 30.40
CA LYS A 624 -24.59 19.82 31.21
C LYS A 624 -24.24 21.04 30.35
N LEU A 625 -23.70 20.83 29.14
CA LEU A 625 -23.41 21.95 28.22
C LEU A 625 -24.67 22.70 27.79
N ARG A 626 -25.82 22.01 27.68
CA ARG A 626 -27.10 22.62 27.38
C ARG A 626 -27.61 23.46 28.58
N ILE A 627 -27.53 22.89 29.78
CA ILE A 627 -27.95 23.57 31.01
C ILE A 627 -27.13 24.85 31.26
N TRP A 628 -25.85 24.85 30.90
CA TRP A 628 -24.95 25.99 31.07
C TRP A 628 -24.95 26.97 29.89
N GLU A 629 -25.89 26.81 28.95
CA GLU A 629 -25.97 27.65 27.73
C GLU A 629 -24.59 27.85 27.05
N ALA A 630 -23.83 26.77 26.99
CA ALA A 630 -22.50 26.82 26.40
C ALA A 630 -22.58 27.26 24.93
N PRO A 631 -21.57 27.99 24.41
CA PRO A 631 -21.62 28.52 23.07
C PRO A 631 -21.70 27.41 22.02
N PRO A 632 -22.43 27.64 20.90
CA PRO A 632 -22.63 26.65 19.84
C PRO A 632 -21.33 26.05 19.28
N GLN A 633 -20.24 26.80 19.37
CA GLN A 633 -18.89 26.36 18.98
C GLN A 633 -18.38 25.16 19.79
N VAL A 634 -18.94 24.91 20.98
CA VAL A 634 -18.61 23.78 21.85
C VAL A 634 -19.69 22.70 21.80
N THR A 635 -20.98 23.10 21.87
CA THR A 635 -22.11 22.16 21.93
C THR A 635 -22.26 21.34 20.66
N GLU A 636 -22.19 21.96 19.47
CA GLU A 636 -22.35 21.27 18.20
C GLU A 636 -21.31 20.16 17.94
N PRO A 637 -19.99 20.40 18.10
CA PRO A 637 -19.00 19.34 17.91
C PRO A 637 -19.16 18.18 18.89
N VAL A 638 -19.58 18.47 20.14
CA VAL A 638 -19.84 17.44 21.16
C VAL A 638 -21.06 16.60 20.80
N GLU A 639 -22.17 17.24 20.43
CA GLU A 639 -23.39 16.54 19.99
C GLU A 639 -23.13 15.59 18.81
N ARG A 640 -22.37 16.07 17.82
CA ARG A 640 -21.98 15.24 16.67
C ARG A 640 -21.08 14.09 17.05
N LEU A 641 -20.10 14.36 17.91
CA LEU A 641 -19.18 13.33 18.40
C LEU A 641 -19.96 12.21 19.11
N VAL A 642 -20.87 12.59 20.00
CA VAL A 642 -21.71 11.65 20.75
C VAL A 642 -22.61 10.85 19.80
N PHE A 643 -23.31 11.53 18.89
CA PHE A 643 -24.17 10.88 17.90
C PHE A 643 -23.41 9.85 17.05
N MET A 644 -22.21 10.20 16.56
CA MET A 644 -21.42 9.31 15.72
C MET A 644 -20.81 8.16 16.51
N LEU A 645 -20.42 8.38 17.76
CA LEU A 645 -19.95 7.31 18.64
C LEU A 645 -21.05 6.30 18.94
N HIS A 646 -22.29 6.74 19.20
CA HIS A 646 -23.43 5.85 19.34
C HIS A 646 -23.73 5.07 18.05
N ARG A 647 -23.74 5.75 16.91
CA ARG A 647 -24.06 5.11 15.62
C ARG A 647 -23.04 4.06 15.18
N TYR A 648 -21.77 4.28 15.46
CA TYR A 648 -20.67 3.42 15.03
C TYR A 648 -19.97 2.70 16.19
N GLN A 649 -20.64 2.49 17.32
CA GLN A 649 -20.06 1.82 18.49
C GLN A 649 -19.47 0.44 18.15
N ASN A 650 -20.11 -0.33 17.26
CA ASN A 650 -19.64 -1.64 16.83
C ASN A 650 -18.27 -1.57 16.10
N ALA A 651 -18.01 -0.49 15.35
CA ALA A 651 -16.70 -0.30 14.69
C ALA A 651 -15.54 -0.12 15.68
N LEU A 652 -15.84 0.32 16.92
CA LEU A 652 -14.85 0.49 18.00
C LEU A 652 -14.75 -0.74 18.90
N THR A 653 -15.82 -1.51 19.02
CA THR A 653 -15.93 -2.64 19.96
C THR A 653 -15.71 -3.98 19.29
N ASP A 654 -16.08 -4.13 18.01
CA ASP A 654 -15.93 -5.38 17.27
C ASP A 654 -14.58 -5.42 16.52
N SER A 655 -13.81 -6.41 16.86
CA SER A 655 -12.45 -6.63 16.29
C SER A 655 -12.43 -7.79 15.30
#